data_22301dec9ec52066aac3bfba8b2262c4
#
_entry.id   22301dec9ec52066aac3bfba8b2262c4
#
_cell.length_a   1.000
_cell.length_b   1.000
_cell.length_c   1.000
_cell.angle_alpha   90.00
_cell.angle_beta   90.00
_cell.angle_gamma   90.00
#
_symmetry.space_group_name_H-M   'P 1'
#
loop_
_entity.id
_entity.type
_entity.pdbx_description
1 polymer ?
#
loop_
_entity_poly.entity_id
_entity_poly.type
_entity_poly.pdbx_seq_one_letter_code
_entity_poly.pdbx_strand_id
1 'polypeptide(L)'
;MKKLFLSFVLISLVYVGYLNSPKYDKYPKGVRNAFRHSSKSQKDEFEKVLHHFSTEKDSLKFKAAIFLIENMHYHNYIKPIREFDLAFDSIAHFPKIELNIYREEAFKSMLDSISDYSNLEQPNLIKDIESAKADFLIENIELAFKAWYKIPKGNRASFDDFCNFILPYRSSNEPLEIHSRRKLFYQYKWVSDYIEKGVSLETIVDSIKSDFNFRTFIGIGSSYPFPLSTSQLEKSKLGQCGDGVNYYVNVMRSIGIMAAKDYVEHWGNDPFAKSHSWIYTQLGSEVYLTDVHKKSNIKGVYKNESIPKVYRTRFDAVKNTNSIHTDQDVTHKYILVMDVDIDNIFNVNAKASILTVFDKREGWFPVVQGQKTGENFKFSNIGYNVLYLPMDKESKKPLNYPFFIDASKKIRFFKPDKNVLDSVVLTRKIGLSTRRYRGKRFWLEALNGSVIEASNNSEFINAKVLHEVSNFNSTHIQKIKITDRTQYKYIRFNSKKPKSFLAKLAFYDVNMKPLQGEIIEKNILKETKDYKYGAFDDNTLTYSGGDYFKLGLKFSKPQTIGFVEFQSRNDDNHINKGEDYELFYWDKNWKSLGKQKAQDTLLHYNNVPKNALLWLRNLTKGREEHIFCIDENKQQHWLGFENAKK
;
A
#
# COMPACT_ATOMS: atom_id res chain seq x y z
N MET A 1 -18.91 -13.74 52.54
CA MET A 1 -18.14 -14.27 51.40
C MET A 1 -18.64 -15.63 50.87
N LYS A 2 -18.82 -16.67 51.66
CA LYS A 2 -19.32 -17.99 51.18
C LYS A 2 -20.71 -17.94 50.49
N LYS A 3 -21.68 -17.15 50.97
CA LYS A 3 -23.00 -17.01 50.33
C LYS A 3 -22.96 -16.25 49.00
N LEU A 4 -22.09 -15.28 48.84
CA LEU A 4 -21.89 -14.58 47.57
C LEU A 4 -21.22 -15.48 46.51
N PHE A 5 -20.24 -16.30 46.95
CA PHE A 5 -19.56 -17.26 46.08
C PHE A 5 -20.50 -18.35 45.59
N LEU A 6 -21.38 -18.89 46.48
CA LEU A 6 -22.42 -19.85 46.08
C LEU A 6 -23.44 -19.25 45.11
N SER A 7 -23.86 -17.99 45.30
CA SER A 7 -24.76 -17.30 44.41
C SER A 7 -24.12 -17.10 43.02
N PHE A 8 -22.82 -16.76 42.95
CA PHE A 8 -22.08 -16.61 41.69
C PHE A 8 -21.89 -17.93 40.96
N VAL A 9 -21.62 -19.01 41.69
CA VAL A 9 -21.54 -20.39 41.15
C VAL A 9 -22.89 -20.88 40.68
N LEU A 10 -23.96 -20.61 41.41
CA LEU A 10 -25.34 -20.97 40.97
C LEU A 10 -25.76 -20.16 39.73
N ILE A 11 -25.47 -18.86 39.69
CA ILE A 11 -25.76 -18.02 38.52
C ILE A 11 -24.94 -18.47 37.30
N SER A 12 -23.67 -18.83 37.49
CA SER A 12 -22.88 -19.39 36.40
C SER A 12 -23.34 -20.77 35.94
N LEU A 13 -23.79 -21.64 36.85
CA LEU A 13 -24.34 -22.95 36.51
C LEU A 13 -25.72 -22.84 35.83
N VAL A 14 -26.60 -21.92 36.26
CA VAL A 14 -27.87 -21.61 35.60
C VAL A 14 -27.61 -20.97 34.23
N TYR A 15 -26.63 -20.13 34.09
CA TYR A 15 -26.23 -19.52 32.82
C TYR A 15 -25.63 -20.57 31.86
N VAL A 16 -24.77 -21.46 32.34
CA VAL A 16 -24.23 -22.59 31.56
C VAL A 16 -25.35 -23.60 31.22
N GLY A 17 -26.30 -23.88 32.15
CA GLY A 17 -27.49 -24.73 31.90
C GLY A 17 -28.45 -24.10 30.87
N TYR A 18 -28.62 -22.77 30.89
CA TYR A 18 -29.41 -22.04 29.90
C TYR A 18 -28.76 -22.06 28.52
N LEU A 19 -27.43 -21.99 28.45
CA LEU A 19 -26.64 -22.06 27.21
C LEU A 19 -26.59 -23.48 26.60
N ASN A 20 -26.78 -24.52 27.40
CA ASN A 20 -26.91 -25.92 26.99
C ASN A 20 -28.39 -26.37 26.86
N SER A 21 -29.31 -25.42 26.66
CA SER A 21 -30.73 -25.80 26.52
C SER A 21 -30.94 -26.62 25.24
N PRO A 22 -31.79 -27.67 25.24
CA PRO A 22 -32.12 -28.51 24.08
C PRO A 22 -32.59 -27.72 22.86
N LYS A 23 -33.06 -26.49 23.08
CA LYS A 23 -33.54 -25.57 22.03
C LYS A 23 -32.53 -25.32 20.91
N TYR A 24 -31.22 -25.27 21.23
CA TYR A 24 -30.16 -24.93 20.27
C TYR A 24 -29.39 -26.16 19.75
N ASP A 25 -29.61 -27.35 20.33
CA ASP A 25 -28.86 -28.55 19.92
C ASP A 25 -29.17 -29.03 18.49
N LYS A 26 -30.25 -28.57 17.92
CA LYS A 26 -30.60 -28.80 16.52
C LYS A 26 -29.70 -28.10 15.50
N TYR A 27 -28.93 -27.11 15.93
CA TYR A 27 -28.05 -26.33 15.03
C TYR A 27 -26.61 -26.85 15.04
N PRO A 28 -25.86 -26.67 13.95
CA PRO A 28 -24.44 -27.00 13.89
C PRO A 28 -23.62 -26.32 15.00
N LYS A 29 -22.48 -26.94 15.35
CA LYS A 29 -21.59 -26.44 16.43
C LYS A 29 -21.20 -24.97 16.23
N GLY A 30 -20.92 -24.51 14.98
CA GLY A 30 -20.57 -23.12 14.68
C GLY A 30 -21.68 -22.14 15.06
N VAL A 31 -22.93 -22.43 14.67
CA VAL A 31 -24.10 -21.60 15.03
C VAL A 31 -24.31 -21.59 16.55
N ARG A 32 -24.19 -22.75 17.22
CA ARG A 32 -24.28 -22.82 18.71
C ARG A 32 -23.21 -21.93 19.36
N ASN A 33 -22.02 -21.90 18.78
CA ASN A 33 -20.94 -21.02 19.25
C ASN A 33 -21.27 -19.53 19.04
N ALA A 34 -21.81 -19.16 17.88
CA ALA A 34 -22.29 -17.80 17.62
C ALA A 34 -23.35 -17.37 18.64
N PHE A 35 -24.33 -18.24 18.95
CA PHE A 35 -25.32 -17.97 19.97
C PHE A 35 -24.71 -17.76 21.38
N ARG A 36 -23.66 -18.48 21.76
CA ARG A 36 -22.99 -18.28 23.05
C ARG A 36 -22.38 -16.89 23.20
N HIS A 37 -21.91 -16.31 22.09
CA HIS A 37 -21.29 -14.99 22.07
C HIS A 37 -22.25 -13.85 21.75
N SER A 38 -23.54 -14.11 21.58
CA SER A 38 -24.54 -13.14 21.23
C SER A 38 -25.42 -12.77 22.41
N SER A 39 -25.91 -11.52 22.46
CA SER A 39 -26.97 -11.09 23.39
C SER A 39 -28.26 -11.82 23.12
N LYS A 40 -29.21 -11.74 24.06
CA LYS A 40 -30.55 -12.35 23.89
C LYS A 40 -31.26 -11.80 22.65
N SER A 41 -31.28 -10.48 22.49
CA SER A 41 -31.89 -9.81 21.33
C SER A 41 -31.28 -10.24 20.02
N GLN A 42 -29.96 -10.45 20.00
CA GLN A 42 -29.24 -10.86 18.80
C GLN A 42 -29.50 -12.34 18.45
N LYS A 43 -29.67 -13.21 19.45
CA LYS A 43 -30.11 -14.59 19.24
C LYS A 43 -31.48 -14.62 18.57
N ASP A 44 -32.41 -13.78 19.02
CA ASP A 44 -33.75 -13.66 18.42
C ASP A 44 -33.68 -13.24 16.94
N GLU A 45 -32.75 -12.33 16.59
CA GLU A 45 -32.49 -11.96 15.18
C GLU A 45 -31.98 -13.16 14.36
N PHE A 46 -31.03 -13.92 14.87
CA PHE A 46 -30.51 -15.11 14.16
C PHE A 46 -31.57 -16.22 14.06
N GLU A 47 -32.40 -16.42 15.10
CA GLU A 47 -33.52 -17.38 15.03
C GLU A 47 -34.53 -16.99 13.95
N LYS A 48 -34.84 -15.70 13.77
CA LYS A 48 -35.72 -15.24 12.68
C LYS A 48 -35.16 -15.64 11.32
N VAL A 49 -33.83 -15.40 11.08
CA VAL A 49 -33.16 -15.77 9.82
C VAL A 49 -33.25 -17.30 9.59
N LEU A 50 -32.86 -18.08 10.59
CA LEU A 50 -32.86 -19.54 10.47
C LEU A 50 -34.28 -20.11 10.30
N HIS A 51 -35.27 -19.53 10.96
CA HIS A 51 -36.66 -19.93 10.80
C HIS A 51 -37.17 -19.59 9.39
N HIS A 52 -36.89 -18.39 8.89
CA HIS A 52 -37.30 -17.96 7.55
C HIS A 52 -36.85 -18.97 6.48
N PHE A 53 -35.60 -19.38 6.49
CA PHE A 53 -35.06 -20.28 5.47
C PHE A 53 -35.31 -21.77 5.77
N SER A 54 -35.68 -22.15 7.01
CA SER A 54 -36.02 -23.54 7.33
C SER A 54 -37.36 -23.97 6.72
N THR A 55 -38.23 -23.03 6.42
CA THR A 55 -39.54 -23.26 5.80
C THR A 55 -39.50 -23.25 4.28
N GLU A 56 -38.36 -22.84 3.69
CA GLU A 56 -38.17 -22.80 2.25
C GLU A 56 -37.81 -24.17 1.67
N LYS A 57 -38.22 -24.41 0.41
CA LYS A 57 -37.85 -25.63 -0.33
C LYS A 57 -36.34 -25.67 -0.69
N ASP A 58 -35.69 -24.53 -0.71
CA ASP A 58 -34.27 -24.42 -1.05
C ASP A 58 -33.38 -24.59 0.20
N SER A 59 -32.92 -25.81 0.42
CA SER A 59 -32.01 -26.14 1.52
C SER A 59 -30.65 -25.40 1.44
N LEU A 60 -30.24 -24.86 0.28
CA LEU A 60 -29.02 -24.11 0.12
C LEU A 60 -29.10 -22.74 0.78
N LYS A 61 -30.24 -22.05 0.75
CA LYS A 61 -30.44 -20.79 1.46
C LYS A 61 -30.31 -20.96 2.98
N PHE A 62 -30.85 -22.05 3.52
CA PHE A 62 -30.68 -22.40 4.93
C PHE A 62 -29.21 -22.65 5.29
N LYS A 63 -28.44 -23.37 4.43
CA LYS A 63 -27.01 -23.58 4.60
C LYS A 63 -26.23 -22.27 4.52
N ALA A 64 -26.62 -21.36 3.63
CA ALA A 64 -26.03 -20.04 3.53
C ALA A 64 -26.29 -19.18 4.78
N ALA A 65 -27.46 -19.25 5.36
CA ALA A 65 -27.78 -18.59 6.64
C ALA A 65 -26.88 -19.13 7.77
N ILE A 66 -26.73 -20.46 7.87
CA ILE A 66 -25.80 -21.10 8.81
C ILE A 66 -24.41 -20.60 8.61
N PHE A 67 -23.89 -20.59 7.35
CA PHE A 67 -22.55 -20.16 7.02
C PHE A 67 -22.27 -18.71 7.46
N LEU A 68 -23.19 -17.78 7.19
CA LEU A 68 -23.03 -16.39 7.63
C LEU A 68 -23.00 -16.28 9.15
N ILE A 69 -23.93 -16.90 9.86
CA ILE A 69 -24.04 -16.79 11.33
C ILE A 69 -22.83 -17.40 12.03
N GLU A 70 -22.34 -18.56 11.60
CA GLU A 70 -21.22 -19.24 12.27
C GLU A 70 -19.86 -18.52 12.05
N ASN A 71 -19.70 -17.75 10.95
CA ASN A 71 -18.47 -17.05 10.64
C ASN A 71 -18.51 -15.56 11.00
N MET A 72 -19.66 -15.02 11.37
CA MET A 72 -19.85 -13.59 11.61
C MET A 72 -18.98 -13.01 12.73
N HIS A 73 -18.55 -13.83 13.69
CA HIS A 73 -17.73 -13.38 14.82
C HIS A 73 -16.29 -12.95 14.42
N TYR A 74 -15.86 -13.26 13.21
CA TYR A 74 -14.58 -12.78 12.67
C TYR A 74 -14.66 -11.37 12.07
N HIS A 75 -15.88 -10.84 11.90
CA HIS A 75 -16.12 -9.58 11.18
C HIS A 75 -16.52 -8.44 12.11
N ASN A 76 -15.99 -7.27 11.80
CA ASN A 76 -16.27 -6.04 12.51
C ASN A 76 -16.01 -4.83 11.59
N TYR A 77 -16.44 -3.66 12.01
CA TYR A 77 -16.19 -2.39 11.33
C TYR A 77 -16.12 -1.25 12.35
N ILE A 78 -15.54 -0.13 11.93
CA ILE A 78 -15.64 1.12 12.69
C ILE A 78 -16.94 1.81 12.29
N LYS A 79 -17.76 2.16 13.32
CA LYS A 79 -19.00 2.91 13.10
C LYS A 79 -18.66 4.26 12.43
N PRO A 80 -19.31 4.61 11.31
CA PRO A 80 -19.13 5.91 10.68
C PRO A 80 -19.40 7.05 11.68
N ILE A 81 -18.56 8.07 11.65
CA ILE A 81 -18.68 9.26 12.48
C ILE A 81 -19.53 10.27 11.71
N ARG A 82 -20.59 10.74 12.31
CA ARG A 82 -21.62 11.59 11.67
C ARG A 82 -21.05 12.84 11.00
N GLU A 83 -20.11 13.49 11.65
CA GLU A 83 -19.47 14.70 11.15
C GLU A 83 -18.76 14.47 9.82
N PHE A 84 -18.09 13.33 9.68
CA PHE A 84 -17.48 12.93 8.41
C PHE A 84 -18.54 12.60 7.34
N ASP A 85 -19.65 11.97 7.70
CA ASP A 85 -20.74 11.69 6.75
C ASP A 85 -21.28 12.98 6.15
N LEU A 86 -21.40 14.06 6.92
CA LEU A 86 -21.79 15.38 6.43
C LEU A 86 -20.79 15.96 5.41
N ALA A 87 -19.48 15.71 5.59
CA ALA A 87 -18.48 16.11 4.61
C ALA A 87 -18.65 15.32 3.29
N PHE A 88 -18.94 14.02 3.36
CA PHE A 88 -19.25 13.22 2.18
C PHE A 88 -20.56 13.65 1.50
N ASP A 89 -21.57 14.09 2.25
CA ASP A 89 -22.79 14.67 1.69
C ASP A 89 -22.49 15.99 0.97
N SER A 90 -21.66 16.84 1.56
CA SER A 90 -21.27 18.12 0.95
C SER A 90 -20.54 17.91 -0.37
N ILE A 91 -19.54 17.00 -0.43
CA ILE A 91 -18.76 16.75 -1.66
C ILE A 91 -19.64 16.22 -2.81
N ALA A 92 -20.72 15.51 -2.51
CA ALA A 92 -21.67 15.01 -3.52
C ALA A 92 -22.33 16.15 -4.31
N HIS A 93 -22.49 17.33 -3.69
CA HIS A 93 -23.14 18.51 -4.27
C HIS A 93 -22.15 19.44 -4.98
N PHE A 94 -20.83 19.21 -4.88
CA PHE A 94 -19.88 19.99 -5.65
C PHE A 94 -20.12 19.78 -7.16
N PRO A 95 -20.06 20.87 -7.98
CA PRO A 95 -20.22 20.74 -9.42
C PRO A 95 -19.32 19.65 -9.98
N LYS A 96 -19.86 18.84 -10.89
CA LYS A 96 -19.09 17.83 -11.66
C LYS A 96 -18.12 18.50 -12.66
N ILE A 97 -17.49 19.58 -12.25
CA ILE A 97 -16.35 20.14 -12.96
C ILE A 97 -15.30 19.04 -12.93
N GLU A 98 -14.72 18.77 -14.08
CA GLU A 98 -13.67 17.78 -14.32
C GLU A 98 -12.83 17.60 -13.05
N LEU A 99 -12.70 16.36 -12.59
CA LEU A 99 -12.08 15.94 -11.33
C LEU A 99 -10.76 16.69 -11.11
N ASN A 100 -10.88 17.90 -10.57
CA ASN A 100 -9.81 18.85 -10.39
C ASN A 100 -9.11 18.56 -9.05
N ILE A 101 -7.81 18.74 -9.03
CA ILE A 101 -6.97 18.85 -7.83
C ILE A 101 -7.64 19.70 -6.76
N TYR A 102 -8.31 20.78 -7.14
CA TYR A 102 -9.08 21.67 -6.24
C TYR A 102 -10.22 20.97 -5.48
N ARG A 103 -10.91 20.00 -6.09
CA ARG A 103 -11.96 19.24 -5.41
C ARG A 103 -11.37 18.30 -4.36
N GLU A 104 -10.25 17.66 -4.68
CA GLU A 104 -9.53 16.77 -3.75
C GLU A 104 -8.96 17.57 -2.57
N GLU A 105 -8.36 18.73 -2.82
CA GLU A 105 -7.84 19.65 -1.80
C GLU A 105 -8.95 20.23 -0.92
N ALA A 106 -10.05 20.66 -1.51
CA ALA A 106 -11.20 21.17 -0.76
C ALA A 106 -11.81 20.08 0.13
N PHE A 107 -11.95 18.86 -0.40
CA PHE A 107 -12.47 17.73 0.38
C PHE A 107 -11.50 17.34 1.51
N LYS A 108 -10.20 17.31 1.24
CA LYS A 108 -9.19 17.08 2.27
C LYS A 108 -9.24 18.13 3.36
N SER A 109 -9.33 19.41 2.99
CA SER A 109 -9.45 20.53 3.96
C SER A 109 -10.70 20.40 4.84
N MET A 110 -11.83 19.95 4.28
CA MET A 110 -13.04 19.66 5.06
C MET A 110 -12.82 18.52 6.06
N LEU A 111 -12.20 17.42 5.62
CA LEU A 111 -11.89 16.28 6.50
C LEU A 111 -10.88 16.65 7.58
N ASP A 112 -9.84 17.44 7.24
CA ASP A 112 -8.84 17.92 8.20
C ASP A 112 -9.48 18.81 9.26
N SER A 113 -10.40 19.71 8.87
CA SER A 113 -11.11 20.57 9.82
C SER A 113 -11.98 19.79 10.81
N ILE A 114 -12.50 18.63 10.41
CA ILE A 114 -13.25 17.74 11.29
C ILE A 114 -12.29 16.95 12.19
N SER A 115 -11.18 16.44 11.66
CA SER A 115 -10.21 15.65 12.42
C SER A 115 -9.49 16.46 13.51
N ASP A 116 -9.36 17.76 13.33
CA ASP A 116 -8.75 18.66 14.32
C ASP A 116 -9.66 18.96 15.54
N TYR A 117 -10.94 18.54 15.51
CA TYR A 117 -11.82 18.67 16.67
C TYR A 117 -11.48 17.61 17.73
N SER A 118 -10.95 18.07 18.86
CA SER A 118 -10.60 17.25 20.04
C SER A 118 -11.78 16.53 20.71
N ASN A 119 -13.02 16.78 20.26
CA ASN A 119 -14.24 16.22 20.82
C ASN A 119 -14.91 15.15 19.95
N LEU A 120 -14.22 14.61 18.95
CA LEU A 120 -14.76 13.49 18.16
C LEU A 120 -14.95 12.26 19.06
N GLU A 121 -16.09 11.59 18.89
CA GLU A 121 -16.31 10.26 19.49
C GLU A 121 -15.13 9.35 19.16
N GLN A 122 -14.62 8.65 20.18
CA GLN A 122 -13.59 7.63 19.94
C GLN A 122 -14.12 6.59 18.93
N PRO A 123 -13.28 6.13 17.99
CA PRO A 123 -13.70 5.14 17.00
C PRO A 123 -14.35 3.93 17.68
N ASN A 124 -15.63 3.71 17.42
CA ASN A 124 -16.37 2.62 18.02
C ASN A 124 -16.35 1.39 17.10
N LEU A 125 -15.68 0.33 17.55
CA LEU A 125 -15.65 -0.96 16.86
C LEU A 125 -16.94 -1.72 17.07
N ILE A 126 -17.67 -1.95 16.00
CA ILE A 126 -18.93 -2.72 16.00
C ILE A 126 -18.65 -4.12 15.43
N LYS A 127 -18.96 -5.14 16.21
CA LYS A 127 -18.90 -6.52 15.74
C LYS A 127 -20.19 -6.91 15.03
N ASP A 128 -20.06 -7.61 13.91
CA ASP A 128 -21.22 -8.04 13.12
C ASP A 128 -22.14 -8.95 13.90
N ILE A 129 -21.54 -9.85 14.68
CA ILE A 129 -22.29 -10.78 15.54
C ILE A 129 -23.16 -10.08 16.61
N GLU A 130 -22.90 -8.81 16.88
CA GLU A 130 -23.63 -7.99 17.85
C GLU A 130 -24.62 -7.03 17.20
N SER A 131 -24.50 -6.77 15.87
CA SER A 131 -25.22 -5.70 15.18
C SER A 131 -26.08 -6.12 13.99
N ALA A 132 -25.77 -7.25 13.33
CA ALA A 132 -26.49 -7.68 12.12
C ALA A 132 -27.95 -8.04 12.41
N LYS A 133 -28.89 -7.47 11.65
CA LYS A 133 -30.34 -7.67 11.82
C LYS A 133 -30.88 -8.75 10.88
N ALA A 134 -32.00 -9.38 11.27
CA ALA A 134 -32.62 -10.45 10.49
C ALA A 134 -32.98 -9.98 9.09
N ASP A 135 -33.66 -8.85 8.95
CA ASP A 135 -34.10 -8.33 7.65
C ASP A 135 -32.92 -8.07 6.71
N PHE A 136 -31.81 -7.54 7.24
CA PHE A 136 -30.58 -7.33 6.48
C PHE A 136 -30.00 -8.66 5.97
N LEU A 137 -29.91 -9.68 6.83
CA LEU A 137 -29.34 -10.98 6.46
C LEU A 137 -30.24 -11.73 5.46
N ILE A 138 -31.56 -11.68 5.67
CA ILE A 138 -32.55 -12.30 4.77
C ILE A 138 -32.46 -11.64 3.39
N GLU A 139 -32.51 -10.29 3.33
CA GLU A 139 -32.36 -9.57 2.06
C GLU A 139 -31.04 -9.90 1.36
N ASN A 140 -29.92 -9.93 2.10
CA ASN A 140 -28.63 -10.26 1.54
C ASN A 140 -28.59 -11.65 0.92
N ILE A 141 -29.12 -12.67 1.61
CA ILE A 141 -29.17 -14.05 1.12
C ILE A 141 -30.05 -14.13 -0.13
N GLU A 142 -31.25 -13.57 -0.08
CA GLU A 142 -32.21 -13.60 -1.21
C GLU A 142 -31.61 -12.99 -2.48
N LEU A 143 -31.00 -11.80 -2.35
CA LEU A 143 -30.39 -11.11 -3.48
C LEU A 143 -29.13 -11.82 -3.99
N ALA A 144 -28.32 -12.40 -3.10
CA ALA A 144 -27.16 -13.18 -3.48
C ALA A 144 -27.55 -14.41 -4.31
N PHE A 145 -28.57 -15.17 -3.86
CA PHE A 145 -29.09 -16.30 -4.62
C PHE A 145 -29.73 -15.88 -5.94
N LYS A 146 -30.49 -14.78 -5.94
CA LYS A 146 -31.11 -14.23 -7.16
C LYS A 146 -30.05 -13.89 -8.20
N ALA A 147 -28.92 -13.28 -7.78
CA ALA A 147 -27.80 -12.97 -8.67
C ALA A 147 -27.10 -14.25 -9.13
N TRP A 148 -26.78 -15.17 -8.21
CA TRP A 148 -26.11 -16.43 -8.50
C TRP A 148 -26.87 -17.31 -9.48
N TYR A 149 -28.19 -17.43 -9.32
CA TYR A 149 -29.02 -18.22 -10.24
C TYR A 149 -29.17 -17.60 -11.63
N LYS A 150 -28.95 -16.29 -11.78
CA LYS A 150 -28.88 -15.65 -13.10
C LYS A 150 -27.63 -16.04 -13.90
N ILE A 151 -26.56 -16.44 -13.22
CA ILE A 151 -25.35 -16.92 -13.92
C ILE A 151 -25.66 -18.25 -14.62
N PRO A 152 -25.35 -18.40 -15.90
CA PRO A 152 -25.50 -19.67 -16.64
C PRO A 152 -24.81 -20.84 -15.89
N LYS A 153 -25.43 -22.03 -15.88
CA LYS A 153 -24.94 -23.17 -15.10
C LYS A 153 -23.45 -23.49 -15.33
N GLY A 154 -22.95 -23.39 -16.57
CA GLY A 154 -21.55 -23.65 -16.91
C GLY A 154 -20.55 -22.66 -16.32
N ASN A 155 -21.00 -21.43 -16.01
CA ASN A 155 -20.17 -20.38 -15.45
C ASN A 155 -20.47 -20.10 -13.96
N ARG A 156 -21.45 -20.82 -13.39
CA ARG A 156 -21.90 -20.62 -12.02
C ARG A 156 -20.90 -21.18 -11.04
N ALA A 157 -20.55 -20.39 -10.01
CA ALA A 157 -19.71 -20.82 -8.91
C ALA A 157 -20.26 -22.04 -8.18
N SER A 158 -19.40 -22.88 -7.61
CA SER A 158 -19.81 -23.91 -6.66
C SER A 158 -20.49 -23.27 -5.45
N PHE A 159 -21.25 -24.05 -4.67
CA PHE A 159 -21.88 -23.50 -3.48
C PHE A 159 -20.86 -23.05 -2.42
N ASP A 160 -19.74 -23.72 -2.33
CA ASP A 160 -18.64 -23.37 -1.43
C ASP A 160 -17.98 -22.03 -1.82
N ASP A 161 -17.74 -21.84 -3.10
CA ASP A 161 -17.23 -20.56 -3.63
C ASP A 161 -18.28 -19.45 -3.55
N PHE A 162 -19.56 -19.77 -3.77
CA PHE A 162 -20.66 -18.84 -3.57
C PHE A 162 -20.67 -18.31 -2.13
N CYS A 163 -20.52 -19.19 -1.14
CA CYS A 163 -20.51 -18.81 0.28
C CYS A 163 -19.36 -17.85 0.62
N ASN A 164 -18.19 -18.01 -0.01
CA ASN A 164 -17.02 -17.20 0.30
C ASN A 164 -16.85 -15.96 -0.57
N PHE A 165 -17.34 -15.98 -1.83
CA PHE A 165 -16.98 -14.97 -2.81
C PHE A 165 -18.17 -14.24 -3.45
N ILE A 166 -19.42 -14.66 -3.16
CA ILE A 166 -20.64 -14.02 -3.67
C ILE A 166 -21.59 -13.64 -2.53
N LEU A 167 -21.85 -14.58 -1.61
CA LEU A 167 -22.76 -14.40 -0.49
C LEU A 167 -22.36 -13.30 0.51
N PRO A 168 -21.07 -13.08 0.83
CA PRO A 168 -20.71 -12.11 1.85
C PRO A 168 -21.23 -10.71 1.55
N TYR A 169 -21.69 -10.04 2.60
CA TYR A 169 -22.31 -8.70 2.53
C TYR A 169 -21.30 -7.56 2.57
N ARG A 170 -20.03 -7.88 2.74
CA ARG A 170 -18.89 -6.93 2.66
C ARG A 170 -17.64 -7.62 2.11
N SER A 171 -16.69 -6.83 1.61
CA SER A 171 -15.41 -7.29 1.09
C SER A 171 -14.37 -7.51 2.19
N SER A 172 -14.31 -6.58 3.16
CA SER A 172 -13.32 -6.54 4.22
C SER A 172 -13.95 -6.03 5.53
N ASN A 173 -13.55 -4.86 5.99
CA ASN A 173 -14.01 -4.23 7.23
C ASN A 173 -14.73 -2.88 7.02
N GLU A 174 -15.24 -2.64 5.81
CA GLU A 174 -16.10 -1.49 5.54
C GLU A 174 -17.41 -1.57 6.33
N PRO A 175 -18.02 -0.41 6.67
CA PRO A 175 -19.25 -0.36 7.44
C PRO A 175 -20.40 -1.16 6.82
N LEU A 176 -21.22 -1.80 7.66
CA LEU A 176 -22.46 -2.44 7.22
C LEU A 176 -23.47 -1.39 6.77
N GLU A 177 -24.02 -1.54 5.57
CA GLU A 177 -25.07 -0.68 5.04
C GLU A 177 -26.28 -1.49 4.61
N ILE A 178 -27.41 -1.18 5.23
CA ILE A 178 -28.70 -1.76 4.88
C ILE A 178 -29.04 -1.38 3.44
N HIS A 179 -29.49 -2.36 2.64
CA HIS A 179 -29.86 -2.21 1.22
C HIS A 179 -28.73 -1.88 0.24
N SER A 180 -27.43 -1.84 0.66
CA SER A 180 -26.34 -1.58 -0.29
C SER A 180 -26.28 -2.63 -1.41
N ARG A 181 -26.41 -3.93 -1.10
CA ARG A 181 -26.49 -4.99 -2.11
C ARG A 181 -27.68 -4.82 -3.05
N ARG A 182 -28.86 -4.45 -2.53
CA ARG A 182 -30.05 -4.18 -3.35
C ARG A 182 -29.78 -3.06 -4.35
N LYS A 183 -29.24 -1.95 -3.88
CA LYS A 183 -28.90 -0.81 -4.71
C LYS A 183 -27.95 -1.20 -5.84
N LEU A 184 -26.83 -1.84 -5.50
CA LEU A 184 -25.81 -2.28 -6.47
C LEU A 184 -26.40 -3.32 -7.46
N PHE A 185 -27.21 -4.27 -6.98
CA PHE A 185 -27.86 -5.27 -7.84
C PHE A 185 -28.72 -4.61 -8.93
N TYR A 186 -29.51 -3.60 -8.60
CA TYR A 186 -30.35 -2.92 -9.59
C TYR A 186 -29.58 -1.91 -10.45
N GLN A 187 -28.61 -1.24 -9.90
CA GLN A 187 -27.75 -0.30 -10.62
C GLN A 187 -26.95 -1.00 -11.74
N TYR A 188 -26.41 -2.18 -11.44
CA TYR A 188 -25.58 -2.94 -12.39
C TYR A 188 -26.34 -4.11 -13.04
N LYS A 189 -27.67 -4.08 -13.07
CA LYS A 189 -28.49 -5.14 -13.70
C LYS A 189 -28.16 -5.39 -15.17
N TRP A 190 -27.66 -4.38 -15.88
CA TRP A 190 -27.26 -4.47 -17.28
C TRP A 190 -26.13 -5.49 -17.52
N VAL A 191 -25.36 -5.83 -16.50
CA VAL A 191 -24.29 -6.85 -16.60
C VAL A 191 -24.87 -8.23 -16.91
N SER A 192 -26.12 -8.54 -16.49
CA SER A 192 -26.76 -9.81 -16.85
C SER A 192 -26.82 -10.01 -18.36
N ASP A 193 -27.13 -8.96 -19.12
CA ASP A 193 -27.20 -9.00 -20.59
C ASP A 193 -25.81 -9.24 -21.21
N TYR A 194 -24.76 -8.71 -20.60
CA TYR A 194 -23.38 -8.94 -21.05
C TYR A 194 -22.96 -10.39 -20.81
N ILE A 195 -23.31 -10.97 -19.65
CA ILE A 195 -23.03 -12.38 -19.34
C ILE A 195 -23.79 -13.30 -20.29
N GLU A 196 -25.08 -13.04 -20.56
CA GLU A 196 -25.89 -13.81 -21.49
C GLU A 196 -25.36 -13.77 -22.93
N LYS A 197 -24.81 -12.63 -23.34
CA LYS A 197 -24.15 -12.45 -24.65
C LYS A 197 -22.74 -13.02 -24.72
N GLY A 198 -22.20 -13.60 -23.64
CA GLY A 198 -20.86 -14.16 -23.60
C GLY A 198 -19.74 -13.11 -23.66
N VAL A 199 -20.00 -11.88 -23.19
CA VAL A 199 -18.97 -10.84 -23.08
C VAL A 199 -17.94 -11.28 -22.06
N SER A 200 -16.65 -11.08 -22.36
CA SER A 200 -15.55 -11.50 -21.48
C SER A 200 -15.61 -10.83 -20.11
N LEU A 201 -15.15 -11.54 -19.08
CA LEU A 201 -15.09 -11.03 -17.72
C LEU A 201 -14.25 -9.73 -17.63
N GLU A 202 -13.15 -9.64 -18.36
CA GLU A 202 -12.32 -8.42 -18.46
C GLU A 202 -13.15 -7.21 -18.94
N THR A 203 -13.89 -7.36 -20.02
CA THR A 203 -14.72 -6.28 -20.56
C THR A 203 -15.82 -5.86 -19.58
N ILE A 204 -16.45 -6.82 -18.92
CA ILE A 204 -17.49 -6.55 -17.90
C ILE A 204 -16.91 -5.72 -16.76
N VAL A 205 -15.79 -6.18 -16.18
CA VAL A 205 -15.15 -5.51 -15.03
C VAL A 205 -14.67 -4.10 -15.40
N ASP A 206 -14.05 -3.94 -16.58
CA ASP A 206 -13.56 -2.64 -17.03
C ASP A 206 -14.71 -1.68 -17.39
N SER A 207 -15.86 -2.19 -17.86
CA SER A 207 -17.07 -1.39 -18.04
C SER A 207 -17.63 -0.88 -16.71
N ILE A 208 -17.71 -1.72 -15.70
CA ILE A 208 -18.11 -1.31 -14.33
C ILE A 208 -17.15 -0.27 -13.76
N LYS A 209 -15.84 -0.47 -13.93
CA LYS A 209 -14.83 0.51 -13.47
C LYS A 209 -14.96 1.85 -14.19
N SER A 210 -15.28 1.83 -15.47
CA SER A 210 -15.50 3.04 -16.27
C SER A 210 -16.77 3.79 -15.84
N ASP A 211 -17.84 3.07 -15.54
CA ASP A 211 -19.12 3.63 -15.09
C ASP A 211 -18.96 4.32 -13.72
N PHE A 212 -18.32 3.66 -12.77
CA PHE A 212 -18.12 4.24 -11.44
C PHE A 212 -17.04 5.32 -11.42
N ASN A 213 -15.99 5.19 -12.25
CA ASN A 213 -14.89 6.14 -12.40
C ASN A 213 -14.22 6.54 -11.05
N PHE A 214 -13.86 5.56 -10.24
CA PHE A 214 -13.16 5.75 -8.97
C PHE A 214 -11.77 6.35 -9.15
N ARG A 215 -11.38 7.23 -8.21
CA ARG A 215 -10.03 7.80 -8.14
C ARG A 215 -9.42 7.59 -6.78
N THR A 216 -8.16 7.15 -6.76
CA THR A 216 -7.39 7.07 -5.52
C THR A 216 -6.97 8.46 -5.06
N PHE A 217 -7.31 8.78 -3.83
CA PHE A 217 -6.87 9.97 -3.14
C PHE A 217 -6.15 9.58 -1.85
N ILE A 218 -4.81 9.52 -1.89
CA ILE A 218 -4.00 9.05 -0.76
C ILE A 218 -4.15 9.98 0.45
N GLY A 219 -4.33 11.29 0.22
CA GLY A 219 -4.50 12.29 1.27
C GLY A 219 -5.69 12.06 2.19
N ILE A 220 -6.72 11.34 1.74
CA ILE A 220 -7.89 11.04 2.56
C ILE A 220 -7.54 10.19 3.79
N GLY A 221 -6.57 9.27 3.66
CA GLY A 221 -6.19 8.36 4.75
C GLY A 221 -5.49 9.03 5.93
N SER A 222 -4.99 10.26 5.78
CA SER A 222 -4.44 11.03 6.90
C SER A 222 -5.53 11.70 7.73
N SER A 223 -6.66 12.06 7.11
CA SER A 223 -7.76 12.77 7.75
C SER A 223 -8.92 11.85 8.13
N TYR A 224 -9.10 10.75 7.39
CA TYR A 224 -10.09 9.72 7.65
C TYR A 224 -9.44 8.32 7.46
N PRO A 225 -8.84 7.75 8.50
CA PRO A 225 -8.06 6.51 8.41
C PRO A 225 -8.91 5.23 8.40
N PHE A 226 -10.24 5.33 8.33
CA PHE A 226 -11.16 4.20 8.37
C PHE A 226 -11.62 3.80 6.97
N PRO A 227 -11.98 2.51 6.75
CA PRO A 227 -12.57 2.08 5.50
C PRO A 227 -13.88 2.83 5.20
N LEU A 228 -14.03 3.23 3.95
CA LEU A 228 -15.22 3.96 3.50
C LEU A 228 -16.38 2.99 3.21
N SER A 229 -17.58 3.44 3.55
CA SER A 229 -18.81 2.74 3.18
C SER A 229 -19.13 2.87 1.68
N THR A 230 -19.99 2.00 1.16
CA THR A 230 -20.45 2.06 -0.23
C THR A 230 -21.06 3.43 -0.56
N SER A 231 -21.89 3.98 0.32
CA SER A 231 -22.54 5.28 0.10
C SER A 231 -21.56 6.46 0.16
N GLN A 232 -20.58 6.44 1.05
CA GLN A 232 -19.53 7.46 1.08
C GLN A 232 -18.73 7.47 -0.24
N LEU A 233 -18.40 6.27 -0.77
CA LEU A 233 -17.70 6.14 -2.05
C LEU A 233 -18.54 6.60 -3.25
N GLU A 234 -19.84 6.32 -3.26
CA GLU A 234 -20.74 6.78 -4.32
C GLU A 234 -20.88 8.30 -4.36
N LYS A 235 -20.82 8.96 -3.20
CA LYS A 235 -20.85 10.42 -3.07
C LYS A 235 -19.54 11.05 -3.53
N SER A 236 -18.41 10.56 -3.03
CA SER A 236 -17.10 11.16 -3.27
C SER A 236 -16.46 10.73 -4.58
N LYS A 237 -16.62 9.46 -4.98
CA LYS A 237 -15.80 8.77 -6.00
C LYS A 237 -14.30 8.74 -5.66
N LEU A 238 -13.94 9.08 -4.42
CA LEU A 238 -12.58 9.22 -3.91
C LEU A 238 -12.39 8.31 -2.72
N GLY A 239 -11.20 7.73 -2.58
CA GLY A 239 -10.82 6.88 -1.46
C GLY A 239 -9.40 6.34 -1.61
N GLN A 240 -8.96 5.53 -0.67
CA GLN A 240 -7.73 4.76 -0.82
C GLN A 240 -7.94 3.58 -1.79
N CYS A 241 -6.86 2.94 -2.25
CA CYS A 241 -6.96 1.77 -3.13
C CYS A 241 -7.84 0.67 -2.52
N GLY A 242 -7.72 0.44 -1.20
CA GLY A 242 -8.53 -0.54 -0.46
C GLY A 242 -10.03 -0.25 -0.51
N ASP A 243 -10.42 1.03 -0.46
CA ASP A 243 -11.82 1.45 -0.52
C ASP A 243 -12.43 1.17 -1.90
N GLY A 244 -11.69 1.55 -2.95
CA GLY A 244 -12.11 1.25 -4.33
C GLY A 244 -12.22 -0.25 -4.60
N VAL A 245 -11.29 -1.07 -4.08
CA VAL A 245 -11.36 -2.53 -4.16
C VAL A 245 -12.61 -3.03 -3.45
N ASN A 246 -12.89 -2.59 -2.22
CA ASN A 246 -14.08 -3.01 -1.47
C ASN A 246 -15.37 -2.70 -2.26
N TYR A 247 -15.47 -1.49 -2.83
CA TYR A 247 -16.62 -1.11 -3.66
C TYR A 247 -16.81 -2.06 -4.85
N TYR A 248 -15.77 -2.25 -5.66
CA TYR A 248 -15.87 -3.12 -6.85
C TYR A 248 -16.14 -4.58 -6.49
N VAL A 249 -15.57 -5.11 -5.41
CA VAL A 249 -15.88 -6.44 -4.92
C VAL A 249 -17.37 -6.55 -4.55
N ASN A 250 -17.94 -5.56 -3.86
CA ASN A 250 -19.35 -5.55 -3.49
C ASN A 250 -20.26 -5.44 -4.72
N VAL A 251 -19.89 -4.66 -5.74
CA VAL A 251 -20.59 -4.63 -7.04
C VAL A 251 -20.59 -6.01 -7.68
N MET A 252 -19.44 -6.66 -7.85
CA MET A 252 -19.32 -7.98 -8.48
C MET A 252 -20.17 -9.03 -7.76
N ARG A 253 -20.09 -9.06 -6.42
CA ARG A 253 -20.90 -9.96 -5.58
C ARG A 253 -22.40 -9.73 -5.73
N SER A 254 -22.80 -8.44 -5.87
CA SER A 254 -24.23 -8.11 -6.02
C SER A 254 -24.84 -8.61 -7.32
N ILE A 255 -24.03 -8.81 -8.36
CA ILE A 255 -24.47 -9.32 -9.68
C ILE A 255 -24.09 -10.78 -9.92
N GLY A 256 -23.61 -11.50 -8.90
CA GLY A 256 -23.34 -12.93 -8.95
C GLY A 256 -21.96 -13.34 -9.48
N ILE A 257 -21.04 -12.41 -9.68
CA ILE A 257 -19.65 -12.67 -10.05
C ILE A 257 -18.82 -12.89 -8.79
N MET A 258 -18.00 -13.95 -8.77
CA MET A 258 -17.07 -14.21 -7.67
C MET A 258 -16.07 -13.07 -7.58
N ALA A 259 -15.93 -12.49 -6.40
CA ALA A 259 -14.94 -11.43 -6.17
C ALA A 259 -14.41 -11.42 -4.74
N ALA A 260 -13.15 -11.02 -4.62
CA ALA A 260 -12.47 -10.81 -3.35
C ALA A 260 -11.41 -9.71 -3.47
N LYS A 261 -11.00 -9.19 -2.33
CA LYS A 261 -9.83 -8.33 -2.21
C LYS A 261 -8.60 -9.21 -2.04
N ASP A 262 -7.64 -9.09 -2.95
CA ASP A 262 -6.29 -9.62 -2.77
C ASP A 262 -5.38 -8.48 -2.36
N TYR A 263 -4.41 -8.75 -1.46
CA TYR A 263 -3.57 -7.70 -0.92
C TYR A 263 -2.21 -8.20 -0.42
N VAL A 264 -1.26 -7.27 -0.34
CA VAL A 264 0.01 -7.41 0.37
C VAL A 264 -0.01 -6.47 1.58
N GLU A 265 0.39 -6.97 2.75
CA GLU A 265 0.48 -6.16 3.98
C GLU A 265 1.58 -5.11 3.87
N HIS A 266 2.69 -5.51 3.32
CA HIS A 266 3.84 -4.66 3.09
C HIS A 266 4.64 -5.20 1.91
N TRP A 267 5.08 -4.31 1.00
CA TRP A 267 6.04 -4.68 -0.04
C TRP A 267 7.38 -5.00 0.62
N GLY A 268 7.97 -6.10 0.22
CA GLY A 268 9.32 -6.46 0.69
C GLY A 268 10.34 -5.42 0.21
N ASN A 269 11.14 -4.92 1.12
CA ASN A 269 12.25 -3.99 0.85
C ASN A 269 11.83 -2.64 0.21
N ASP A 270 10.55 -2.25 0.34
CA ASP A 270 10.10 -0.93 -0.09
C ASP A 270 9.97 -0.01 1.13
N PRO A 271 10.83 1.01 1.25
CA PRO A 271 10.82 1.88 2.42
C PRO A 271 9.63 2.86 2.45
N PHE A 272 8.82 2.93 1.39
CA PHE A 272 7.80 3.96 1.23
C PHE A 272 6.38 3.43 1.08
N ALA A 273 6.20 2.23 0.53
CA ALA A 273 4.89 1.63 0.27
C ALA A 273 4.62 0.48 1.24
N LYS A 274 3.70 0.69 2.19
CA LYS A 274 3.33 -0.32 3.17
C LYS A 274 2.53 -1.43 2.52
N SER A 275 1.29 -1.16 2.14
CA SER A 275 0.34 -2.14 1.64
C SER A 275 -0.17 -1.78 0.25
N HIS A 276 -0.74 -2.75 -0.42
CA HIS A 276 -1.49 -2.55 -1.65
C HIS A 276 -2.55 -3.62 -1.79
N SER A 277 -3.67 -3.28 -2.43
CA SER A 277 -4.76 -4.21 -2.69
C SER A 277 -5.29 -4.06 -4.09
N TRP A 278 -5.86 -5.16 -4.61
CA TRP A 278 -6.45 -5.24 -5.94
C TRP A 278 -7.63 -6.21 -5.96
N ILE A 279 -8.34 -6.22 -7.08
CA ILE A 279 -9.56 -6.96 -7.25
C ILE A 279 -9.25 -8.32 -7.89
N TYR A 280 -9.65 -9.40 -7.22
CA TYR A 280 -9.80 -10.71 -7.81
C TYR A 280 -11.25 -10.89 -8.25
N THR A 281 -11.45 -11.33 -9.50
CA THR A 281 -12.75 -11.72 -10.03
C THR A 281 -12.67 -13.03 -10.79
N GLN A 282 -13.75 -13.82 -10.74
CA GLN A 282 -13.87 -15.07 -11.51
C GLN A 282 -15.29 -15.29 -11.98
N LEU A 283 -15.45 -15.72 -13.23
CA LEU A 283 -16.71 -16.14 -13.84
C LEU A 283 -16.47 -17.42 -14.65
N GLY A 284 -16.99 -18.56 -14.20
CA GLY A 284 -16.61 -19.87 -14.75
C GLY A 284 -15.12 -20.11 -14.65
N SER A 285 -14.48 -20.37 -15.80
CA SER A 285 -13.01 -20.55 -15.89
C SER A 285 -12.23 -19.25 -16.07
N GLU A 286 -12.89 -18.15 -16.40
CA GLU A 286 -12.22 -16.86 -16.58
C GLU A 286 -11.85 -16.25 -15.23
N VAL A 287 -10.58 -15.83 -15.09
CA VAL A 287 -10.07 -15.10 -13.94
C VAL A 287 -9.49 -13.78 -14.42
N TYR A 288 -9.97 -12.68 -13.85
CA TYR A 288 -9.44 -11.35 -14.12
C TYR A 288 -8.99 -10.68 -12.84
N LEU A 289 -7.72 -10.26 -12.81
CA LEU A 289 -7.08 -9.58 -11.69
C LEU A 289 -6.78 -8.16 -12.12
N THR A 290 -7.32 -7.17 -11.43
CA THR A 290 -7.16 -5.77 -11.84
C THR A 290 -7.02 -4.82 -10.66
N ASP A 291 -6.19 -3.81 -10.83
CA ASP A 291 -6.09 -2.66 -9.93
C ASP A 291 -7.31 -1.74 -10.13
N VAL A 292 -7.63 -0.91 -9.15
CA VAL A 292 -8.75 0.04 -9.21
C VAL A 292 -8.65 1.01 -10.40
N HIS A 293 -7.43 1.34 -10.84
CA HIS A 293 -7.20 2.31 -11.94
C HIS A 293 -6.82 1.69 -13.28
N LYS A 294 -6.27 0.47 -13.27
CA LYS A 294 -5.78 -0.13 -14.51
C LYS A 294 -6.89 -0.91 -15.19
N LYS A 295 -7.00 -0.73 -16.50
CA LYS A 295 -7.83 -1.56 -17.39
C LYS A 295 -6.93 -2.62 -18.03
N SER A 296 -6.36 -3.50 -17.23
CA SER A 296 -5.50 -4.58 -17.69
C SER A 296 -5.34 -5.62 -16.60
N ASN A 297 -5.20 -6.88 -17.04
CA ASN A 297 -4.92 -7.97 -16.13
C ASN A 297 -3.56 -7.77 -15.48
N ILE A 298 -3.52 -7.77 -14.14
CA ILE A 298 -2.28 -7.61 -13.37
C ILE A 298 -1.52 -8.92 -13.16
N LYS A 299 -2.03 -10.05 -13.67
CA LYS A 299 -1.33 -11.33 -13.60
C LYS A 299 0.06 -11.20 -14.24
N GLY A 300 1.09 -11.34 -13.45
CA GLY A 300 2.48 -11.15 -13.87
C GLY A 300 3.00 -9.71 -13.77
N VAL A 301 2.17 -8.69 -13.56
CA VAL A 301 2.62 -7.30 -13.31
C VAL A 301 3.51 -7.24 -12.07
N TYR A 302 3.18 -8.03 -11.05
CA TYR A 302 3.90 -8.04 -9.77
C TYR A 302 5.01 -9.11 -9.67
N LYS A 303 5.23 -9.94 -10.72
CA LYS A 303 6.24 -11.01 -10.67
C LYS A 303 7.67 -10.52 -10.40
N ASN A 304 7.94 -9.26 -10.73
CA ASN A 304 9.23 -8.60 -10.48
C ASN A 304 9.23 -7.74 -9.21
N GLU A 305 8.12 -7.71 -8.46
CA GLU A 305 8.04 -7.03 -7.20
C GLU A 305 8.55 -7.92 -6.06
N SER A 306 9.14 -7.32 -5.02
CA SER A 306 9.52 -8.05 -3.80
C SER A 306 8.27 -8.24 -2.96
N ILE A 307 7.55 -9.33 -3.21
CA ILE A 307 6.31 -9.68 -2.51
C ILE A 307 6.62 -10.71 -1.44
N PRO A 308 6.46 -10.39 -0.15
CA PRO A 308 6.62 -11.40 0.90
C PRO A 308 5.46 -12.38 0.93
N LYS A 309 4.22 -11.86 0.81
CA LYS A 309 2.97 -12.63 0.91
C LYS A 309 1.83 -11.94 0.19
N VAL A 310 0.91 -12.70 -0.39
CA VAL A 310 -0.38 -12.22 -0.91
C VAL A 310 -1.50 -12.97 -0.19
N TYR A 311 -2.43 -12.21 0.37
CA TYR A 311 -3.61 -12.74 1.03
C TYR A 311 -4.86 -12.39 0.23
N ARG A 312 -5.88 -13.27 0.34
CA ARG A 312 -7.22 -13.09 -0.23
C ARG A 312 -8.26 -13.07 0.88
N THR A 313 -9.09 -12.05 0.91
CA THR A 313 -10.19 -11.98 1.87
C THR A 313 -11.19 -13.11 1.64
N ARG A 314 -11.61 -13.73 2.75
CA ARG A 314 -12.69 -14.72 2.79
C ARG A 314 -13.67 -14.35 3.90
N PHE A 315 -14.89 -14.91 3.83
CA PHE A 315 -15.86 -14.72 4.91
C PHE A 315 -15.68 -15.73 6.04
N ASP A 316 -15.31 -16.97 5.72
CA ASP A 316 -14.90 -17.95 6.73
C ASP A 316 -13.45 -17.72 7.16
N ALA A 317 -13.16 -18.07 8.40
CA ALA A 317 -11.76 -18.09 8.84
C ALA A 317 -11.08 -19.34 8.30
N VAL A 318 -10.00 -19.16 7.55
CA VAL A 318 -9.17 -20.27 7.10
C VAL A 318 -8.42 -20.83 8.32
N LYS A 319 -8.73 -22.07 8.69
CA LYS A 319 -8.05 -22.76 9.79
C LYS A 319 -6.60 -23.10 9.39
N ASN A 320 -5.69 -22.92 10.33
CA ASN A 320 -4.26 -23.26 10.17
C ASN A 320 -3.52 -22.48 9.07
N THR A 321 -3.75 -21.19 8.96
CA THR A 321 -2.99 -20.36 8.03
C THR A 321 -1.68 -19.89 8.65
N ASN A 322 -0.65 -19.79 7.79
CA ASN A 322 0.57 -18.99 8.08
C ASN A 322 0.29 -17.48 7.91
N SER A 323 -0.99 -17.10 8.01
CA SER A 323 -1.42 -15.72 7.92
C SER A 323 -1.39 -15.09 9.31
N ILE A 324 -1.00 -13.83 9.36
CA ILE A 324 -1.21 -12.98 10.53
C ILE A 324 -2.71 -12.67 10.73
N HIS A 325 -3.52 -12.93 9.72
CA HIS A 325 -4.98 -12.81 9.66
C HIS A 325 -5.66 -14.16 9.39
N THR A 326 -6.98 -14.15 9.28
CA THR A 326 -7.81 -15.32 8.93
C THR A 326 -7.93 -15.56 7.43
N ASP A 327 -7.32 -14.70 6.60
CA ASP A 327 -7.43 -14.70 5.16
C ASP A 327 -6.62 -15.81 4.47
N GLN A 328 -6.99 -16.14 3.25
CA GLN A 328 -6.37 -17.20 2.48
C GLN A 328 -5.03 -16.74 1.90
N ASP A 329 -3.97 -17.53 2.10
CA ASP A 329 -2.71 -17.37 1.38
C ASP A 329 -2.86 -17.78 -0.09
N VAL A 330 -2.65 -16.82 -0.99
CA VAL A 330 -2.69 -16.99 -2.45
C VAL A 330 -1.38 -16.61 -3.13
N THR A 331 -0.29 -16.49 -2.38
CA THR A 331 1.02 -16.02 -2.86
C THR A 331 1.50 -16.76 -4.09
N HIS A 332 1.37 -18.11 -4.09
CA HIS A 332 1.76 -18.99 -5.19
C HIS A 332 1.02 -18.71 -6.52
N LYS A 333 -0.12 -18.01 -6.47
CA LYS A 333 -0.86 -17.61 -7.68
C LYS A 333 -0.26 -16.39 -8.37
N TYR A 334 0.60 -15.65 -7.68
CA TYR A 334 1.19 -14.39 -8.16
C TYR A 334 2.69 -14.49 -8.45
N ILE A 335 3.42 -15.21 -7.61
CA ILE A 335 4.88 -15.34 -7.68
C ILE A 335 5.30 -16.77 -7.36
N LEU A 336 6.52 -17.11 -7.71
CA LEU A 336 7.15 -18.33 -7.21
C LEU A 336 7.39 -18.22 -5.71
N VAL A 337 7.16 -19.30 -4.99
CA VAL A 337 7.26 -19.36 -3.54
C VAL A 337 8.16 -20.48 -3.07
N MET A 338 8.56 -20.45 -1.81
CA MET A 338 9.27 -21.54 -1.15
C MET A 338 8.85 -21.64 0.32
N ASP A 339 9.05 -22.82 0.89
CA ASP A 339 8.99 -23.05 2.32
C ASP A 339 10.39 -22.87 2.92
N VAL A 340 10.45 -22.31 4.12
CA VAL A 340 11.70 -22.08 4.84
C VAL A 340 11.56 -22.54 6.28
N ASP A 341 12.50 -23.34 6.75
CA ASP A 341 12.65 -23.70 8.16
C ASP A 341 13.73 -22.81 8.79
N ILE A 342 13.38 -22.17 9.89
CA ILE A 342 14.25 -21.22 10.60
C ILE A 342 14.55 -21.74 12.00
N ASP A 343 15.84 -21.91 12.26
CA ASP A 343 16.35 -22.30 13.58
C ASP A 343 16.25 -21.15 14.55
N ASN A 344 15.85 -21.45 15.80
CA ASN A 344 15.83 -20.50 16.90
C ASN A 344 17.20 -20.41 17.58
N ILE A 345 18.21 -19.90 16.86
CA ILE A 345 19.61 -19.87 17.35
C ILE A 345 19.83 -18.96 18.57
N PHE A 346 18.90 -18.03 18.82
CA PHE A 346 18.98 -17.13 19.97
C PHE A 346 18.27 -17.68 21.20
N ASN A 347 17.74 -18.92 21.13
CA ASN A 347 17.07 -19.63 22.24
C ASN A 347 15.96 -18.79 22.90
N VAL A 348 15.18 -18.07 22.10
CA VAL A 348 14.02 -17.30 22.59
C VAL A 348 12.90 -18.28 22.94
N ASN A 349 12.31 -18.14 24.13
CA ASN A 349 11.13 -18.93 24.50
C ASN A 349 9.89 -18.46 23.75
N ALA A 350 9.82 -18.80 22.45
CA ALA A 350 8.77 -18.39 21.53
C ALA A 350 7.69 -19.46 21.39
N LYS A 351 6.43 -19.06 21.53
CA LYS A 351 5.27 -19.91 21.26
C LYS A 351 4.80 -19.78 19.80
N ALA A 352 4.97 -18.61 19.20
CA ALA A 352 4.61 -18.29 17.84
C ALA A 352 5.67 -17.37 17.21
N SER A 353 5.88 -17.52 15.92
CA SER A 353 6.87 -16.73 15.18
C SER A 353 6.23 -15.95 14.05
N ILE A 354 6.90 -14.88 13.67
CA ILE A 354 6.58 -14.06 12.50
C ILE A 354 7.82 -13.79 11.67
N LEU A 355 7.67 -13.72 10.35
CA LEU A 355 8.64 -13.04 9.50
C LEU A 355 8.23 -11.58 9.35
N THR A 356 9.22 -10.72 9.41
CA THR A 356 9.07 -9.28 9.25
C THR A 356 9.91 -8.80 8.08
N VAL A 357 9.50 -7.68 7.48
CA VAL A 357 10.28 -6.92 6.47
C VAL A 357 10.65 -5.56 7.03
N PHE A 358 11.71 -4.95 6.52
CA PHE A 358 12.17 -3.67 7.05
C PHE A 358 11.34 -2.50 6.51
N ASP A 359 10.79 -1.69 7.43
CA ASP A 359 10.22 -0.35 7.18
C ASP A 359 11.00 0.69 8.01
N LYS A 360 11.49 1.73 7.38
CA LYS A 360 12.31 2.73 8.07
C LYS A 360 11.57 3.51 9.17
N ARG A 361 10.23 3.54 9.13
CA ARG A 361 9.38 4.27 10.09
C ARG A 361 8.98 3.40 11.27
N GLU A 362 8.70 2.12 11.02
CA GLU A 362 8.18 1.17 12.00
C GLU A 362 9.21 0.12 12.41
N GLY A 363 10.37 0.09 11.74
CA GLY A 363 11.40 -0.92 11.96
C GLY A 363 11.07 -2.21 11.21
N TRP A 364 10.81 -3.31 11.94
CA TRP A 364 10.51 -4.61 11.35
C TRP A 364 9.01 -4.89 11.36
N PHE A 365 8.37 -4.80 10.18
CA PHE A 365 6.94 -4.94 10.00
C PHE A 365 6.54 -6.40 9.74
N PRO A 366 5.57 -7.00 10.49
CA PRO A 366 5.17 -8.39 10.35
C PRO A 366 4.41 -8.65 9.04
N VAL A 367 4.79 -9.72 8.33
CA VAL A 367 4.16 -10.08 7.04
C VAL A 367 3.74 -11.54 6.95
N VAL A 368 4.34 -12.45 7.71
CA VAL A 368 4.04 -13.90 7.68
C VAL A 368 4.06 -14.45 9.08
N GLN A 369 3.12 -15.33 9.42
CA GLN A 369 3.16 -16.11 10.64
C GLN A 369 3.75 -17.50 10.38
N GLY A 370 4.66 -17.96 11.25
CA GLY A 370 5.26 -19.29 11.21
C GLY A 370 4.54 -20.29 12.09
N GLN A 371 4.74 -21.56 11.78
CA GLN A 371 4.30 -22.70 12.58
C GLN A 371 5.49 -23.27 13.36
N LYS A 372 5.32 -23.52 14.64
CA LYS A 372 6.37 -24.15 15.48
C LYS A 372 6.53 -25.62 15.09
N THR A 373 7.78 -26.04 14.86
CA THR A 373 8.15 -27.40 14.49
C THR A 373 9.32 -27.83 15.39
N GLY A 374 9.02 -28.44 16.55
CA GLY A 374 10.03 -28.66 17.58
C GLY A 374 10.53 -27.33 18.18
N GLU A 375 11.84 -27.11 18.12
CA GLU A 375 12.48 -25.84 18.54
C GLU A 375 12.57 -24.81 17.40
N ASN A 376 12.24 -25.20 16.17
CA ASN A 376 12.34 -24.40 14.97
C ASN A 376 10.97 -23.87 14.54
N PHE A 377 10.95 -23.04 13.48
CA PHE A 377 9.75 -22.46 12.93
C PHE A 377 9.73 -22.60 11.41
N LYS A 378 8.64 -23.19 10.90
CA LYS A 378 8.38 -23.32 9.46
C LYS A 378 7.54 -22.15 8.96
N PHE A 379 7.97 -21.55 7.84
CA PHE A 379 7.24 -20.54 7.09
C PHE A 379 6.97 -21.04 5.68
N SER A 380 5.72 -21.20 5.32
CA SER A 380 5.34 -21.77 4.03
C SER A 380 4.94 -20.70 3.01
N ASN A 381 5.18 -21.01 1.71
CA ASN A 381 4.80 -20.17 0.58
C ASN A 381 5.29 -18.72 0.70
N ILE A 382 6.53 -18.48 1.12
CA ILE A 382 7.08 -17.11 1.18
C ILE A 382 7.73 -16.71 -0.14
N GLY A 383 7.65 -15.42 -0.46
CA GLY A 383 8.26 -14.84 -1.65
C GLY A 383 9.77 -14.71 -1.55
N TYR A 384 10.43 -14.64 -2.69
CA TYR A 384 11.85 -14.38 -2.80
C TYR A 384 12.16 -12.96 -3.30
N ASN A 385 13.42 -12.58 -3.39
CA ASN A 385 13.89 -11.19 -3.49
C ASN A 385 13.45 -10.30 -2.31
N VAL A 386 13.31 -10.89 -1.14
CA VAL A 386 12.88 -10.21 0.09
C VAL A 386 13.87 -10.49 1.19
N LEU A 387 14.20 -9.45 1.94
CA LEU A 387 14.95 -9.54 3.19
C LEU A 387 13.97 -9.70 4.34
N TYR A 388 14.13 -10.78 5.10
CA TYR A 388 13.30 -11.12 6.24
C TYR A 388 14.08 -11.09 7.55
N LEU A 389 13.39 -10.75 8.66
CA LEU A 389 13.86 -11.02 10.00
C LEU A 389 12.84 -11.91 10.73
N PRO A 390 13.22 -13.12 11.19
CA PRO A 390 12.37 -13.97 11.99
C PRO A 390 12.35 -13.48 13.45
N MET A 391 11.14 -13.29 13.99
CA MET A 391 10.94 -12.79 15.35
C MET A 391 9.90 -13.61 16.11
N ASP A 392 10.00 -13.63 17.43
CA ASP A 392 8.88 -14.06 18.27
C ASP A 392 7.70 -13.09 18.17
N LYS A 393 6.50 -13.63 18.00
CA LYS A 393 5.29 -12.83 17.78
C LYS A 393 4.95 -11.93 18.97
N GLU A 394 5.16 -12.41 20.19
CA GLU A 394 4.78 -11.69 21.41
C GLU A 394 5.87 -10.71 21.86
N SER A 395 7.08 -11.22 22.13
CA SER A 395 8.17 -10.42 22.68
C SER A 395 8.89 -9.54 21.68
N LYS A 396 8.65 -9.75 20.36
CA LYS A 396 9.36 -9.09 19.25
C LYS A 396 10.88 -9.29 19.29
N LYS A 397 11.37 -10.32 19.99
CA LYS A 397 12.79 -10.68 19.99
C LYS A 397 13.14 -11.47 18.73
N PRO A 398 14.29 -11.20 18.08
CA PRO A 398 14.72 -11.98 16.95
C PRO A 398 15.02 -13.43 17.34
N LEU A 399 14.63 -14.37 16.46
CA LEU A 399 14.89 -15.80 16.62
C LEU A 399 16.20 -16.23 15.95
N ASN A 400 16.56 -15.50 14.88
CA ASN A 400 17.77 -15.71 14.10
C ASN A 400 18.22 -14.38 13.48
N TYR A 401 19.31 -14.36 12.74
CA TYR A 401 19.77 -13.22 11.97
C TYR A 401 18.82 -12.92 10.79
N PRO A 402 18.80 -11.67 10.31
CA PRO A 402 18.11 -11.34 9.05
C PRO A 402 18.65 -12.20 7.91
N PHE A 403 17.77 -12.59 7.00
CA PHE A 403 18.15 -13.39 5.83
C PHE A 403 17.47 -12.89 4.56
N PHE A 404 18.16 -13.03 3.45
CA PHE A 404 17.66 -12.72 2.12
C PHE A 404 17.49 -14.00 1.31
N ILE A 405 16.37 -14.09 0.61
CA ILE A 405 16.13 -15.16 -0.37
C ILE A 405 16.30 -14.54 -1.74
N ASP A 406 17.29 -15.00 -2.51
CA ASP A 406 17.53 -14.50 -3.86
C ASP A 406 16.60 -15.13 -4.92
N ALA A 407 16.71 -14.68 -6.16
CA ALA A 407 15.92 -15.19 -7.28
C ALA A 407 16.20 -16.68 -7.60
N SER A 408 17.34 -17.21 -7.19
CA SER A 408 17.71 -18.63 -7.32
C SER A 408 17.26 -19.47 -6.13
N LYS A 409 16.48 -18.89 -5.20
CA LYS A 409 16.01 -19.49 -3.94
C LYS A 409 17.13 -19.82 -2.94
N LYS A 410 18.30 -19.22 -3.10
CA LYS A 410 19.38 -19.37 -2.13
C LYS A 410 19.13 -18.44 -0.94
N ILE A 411 19.27 -18.99 0.26
CA ILE A 411 19.13 -18.24 1.52
C ILE A 411 20.51 -17.77 1.97
N ARG A 412 20.63 -16.47 2.26
CA ARG A 412 21.83 -15.86 2.84
C ARG A 412 21.46 -15.16 4.14
N PHE A 413 22.07 -15.59 5.25
CA PHE A 413 21.95 -14.94 6.55
C PHE A 413 22.99 -13.83 6.70
N PHE A 414 22.57 -12.69 7.31
CA PHE A 414 23.46 -11.57 7.63
C PHE A 414 23.93 -11.66 9.08
N LYS A 415 24.80 -12.65 9.34
CA LYS A 415 25.49 -12.83 10.62
C LYS A 415 26.79 -12.03 10.57
N PRO A 416 26.94 -10.94 11.35
CA PRO A 416 28.16 -10.13 11.34
C PRO A 416 29.34 -10.94 11.89
N ASP A 417 30.44 -10.96 11.14
CA ASP A 417 31.71 -11.52 11.59
C ASP A 417 32.54 -10.40 12.22
N LYS A 418 32.58 -10.35 13.54
CA LYS A 418 33.30 -9.33 14.33
C LYS A 418 34.83 -9.53 14.34
N ASN A 419 35.30 -10.69 13.89
CA ASN A 419 36.75 -10.98 13.81
C ASN A 419 37.33 -10.50 12.47
N VAL A 420 36.47 -10.26 11.48
CA VAL A 420 36.89 -9.77 10.18
C VAL A 420 36.25 -8.40 9.93
N LEU A 421 37.04 -7.37 9.99
CA LEU A 421 36.60 -5.98 9.87
C LEU A 421 37.06 -5.35 8.57
N ASP A 422 36.15 -4.67 7.89
CA ASP A 422 36.40 -3.97 6.64
C ASP A 422 36.39 -2.43 6.82
N SER A 423 37.16 -1.74 5.98
CA SER A 423 37.00 -0.31 5.74
C SER A 423 36.09 -0.13 4.52
N VAL A 424 35.06 0.70 4.64
CA VAL A 424 34.06 0.90 3.59
C VAL A 424 33.89 2.39 3.27
N VAL A 425 33.58 2.67 2.00
CA VAL A 425 33.25 4.01 1.54
C VAL A 425 31.78 4.04 1.14
N LEU A 426 31.00 4.91 1.77
CA LEU A 426 29.58 5.07 1.53
C LEU A 426 29.33 6.29 0.66
N THR A 427 28.47 6.16 -0.34
CA THR A 427 28.18 7.19 -1.35
C THR A 427 26.73 7.68 -1.28
N ARG A 428 25.84 6.92 -0.66
CA ARG A 428 24.39 7.22 -0.59
C ARG A 428 23.70 6.48 0.54
N LYS A 429 22.46 6.84 0.80
CA LYS A 429 21.62 6.28 1.87
C LYS A 429 20.66 5.20 1.37
N ILE A 430 20.31 5.20 0.08
CA ILE A 430 19.43 4.23 -0.57
C ILE A 430 19.90 3.95 -1.99
N GLY A 431 19.63 2.74 -2.50
CA GLY A 431 19.99 2.32 -3.85
C GLY A 431 19.27 3.13 -4.94
N LEU A 432 19.91 3.25 -6.10
CA LEU A 432 19.27 3.73 -7.31
C LEU A 432 18.63 2.54 -8.05
N SER A 433 17.36 2.65 -8.38
CA SER A 433 16.62 1.66 -9.16
C SER A 433 15.85 2.34 -10.28
N THR A 434 15.61 1.62 -11.37
CA THR A 434 14.70 2.06 -12.44
C THR A 434 13.24 1.95 -12.05
N ARG A 435 12.89 1.24 -10.97
CA ARG A 435 11.53 1.11 -10.47
C ARG A 435 11.06 2.39 -9.81
N ARG A 436 9.84 2.82 -10.16
CA ARG A 436 9.25 4.11 -9.79
C ARG A 436 9.29 4.40 -8.28
N TYR A 437 9.12 3.40 -7.44
CA TYR A 437 8.96 3.59 -6.00
C TYR A 437 10.15 3.12 -5.17
N ARG A 438 11.15 2.47 -5.78
CA ARG A 438 12.27 1.86 -5.05
C ARG A 438 13.61 2.53 -5.26
N GLY A 439 13.69 3.49 -6.16
CA GLY A 439 14.92 4.22 -6.43
C GLY A 439 14.64 5.38 -7.36
N LYS A 440 15.68 6.16 -7.63
CA LYS A 440 15.54 7.44 -8.30
C LYS A 440 16.22 7.48 -9.67
N ARG A 441 16.72 6.32 -10.15
CA ARG A 441 17.43 6.24 -11.44
C ARG A 441 16.60 6.78 -12.60
N PHE A 442 15.30 6.48 -12.64
CA PHE A 442 14.44 6.94 -13.72
C PHE A 442 14.33 8.48 -13.79
N TRP A 443 14.44 9.20 -12.66
CA TRP A 443 14.47 10.67 -12.68
C TRP A 443 15.82 11.19 -13.19
N LEU A 444 16.92 10.49 -12.90
CA LEU A 444 18.23 10.83 -13.45
C LEU A 444 18.21 10.62 -14.97
N GLU A 445 17.78 9.45 -15.42
CA GLU A 445 17.70 9.08 -16.82
C GLU A 445 16.72 9.96 -17.63
N ALA A 446 15.68 10.49 -16.97
CA ALA A 446 14.71 11.40 -17.60
C ALA A 446 15.34 12.76 -18.00
N LEU A 447 16.46 13.17 -17.41
CA LEU A 447 17.15 14.39 -17.80
C LEU A 447 18.01 14.23 -19.07
N ASN A 448 18.32 13.00 -19.50
CA ASN A 448 19.15 12.80 -20.72
C ASN A 448 18.43 13.32 -21.98
N GLY A 449 19.17 14.06 -22.78
CA GLY A 449 18.70 14.77 -23.98
C GLY A 449 18.11 16.15 -23.69
N SER A 450 17.99 16.54 -22.41
CA SER A 450 17.58 17.90 -22.04
C SER A 450 18.68 18.90 -22.39
N VAL A 451 18.30 20.14 -22.66
CA VAL A 451 19.24 21.19 -23.02
C VAL A 451 19.13 22.41 -22.12
N ILE A 452 20.27 23.05 -21.86
CA ILE A 452 20.33 24.39 -21.32
C ILE A 452 20.46 25.31 -22.52
N GLU A 453 19.50 26.20 -22.72
CA GLU A 453 19.43 27.08 -23.88
C GLU A 453 19.16 28.53 -23.47
N ALA A 454 19.71 29.46 -24.25
CA ALA A 454 19.57 30.90 -24.00
C ALA A 454 19.08 31.63 -25.26
N SER A 455 18.40 32.76 -25.07
CA SER A 455 17.85 33.55 -26.17
C SER A 455 17.68 35.02 -25.76
N ASN A 456 17.58 35.89 -26.77
CA ASN A 456 17.11 37.27 -26.61
C ASN A 456 15.62 37.42 -26.99
N ASN A 457 15.00 36.35 -27.50
CA ASN A 457 13.60 36.26 -27.82
C ASN A 457 12.85 35.45 -26.76
N SER A 458 11.69 35.94 -26.27
CA SER A 458 10.88 35.29 -25.23
C SER A 458 10.34 33.91 -25.62
N GLU A 459 10.09 33.69 -26.91
CA GLU A 459 9.60 32.42 -27.45
C GLU A 459 10.73 31.42 -27.72
N PHE A 460 11.98 31.81 -27.50
CA PHE A 460 13.18 31.01 -27.76
C PHE A 460 13.27 30.55 -29.23
N ILE A 461 12.83 31.40 -30.16
CA ILE A 461 13.04 31.18 -31.59
C ILE A 461 14.57 31.32 -31.86
N ASN A 462 15.15 30.29 -32.51
CA ASN A 462 16.57 30.19 -32.77
C ASN A 462 17.44 30.30 -31.50
N ALA A 463 16.99 29.72 -30.38
CA ALA A 463 17.71 29.69 -29.12
C ALA A 463 19.11 29.04 -29.29
N LYS A 464 20.09 29.58 -28.62
CA LYS A 464 21.42 28.98 -28.55
C LYS A 464 21.44 27.87 -27.50
N VAL A 465 21.76 26.65 -27.89
CA VAL A 465 22.05 25.56 -26.97
C VAL A 465 23.43 25.80 -26.35
N LEU A 466 23.49 25.98 -25.04
CA LEU A 466 24.72 26.22 -24.27
C LEU A 466 25.27 24.90 -23.73
N HIS A 467 24.44 23.92 -23.44
CA HIS A 467 24.85 22.61 -22.96
C HIS A 467 23.73 21.57 -23.23
N GLU A 468 24.14 20.34 -23.55
CA GLU A 468 23.26 19.18 -23.66
C GLU A 468 23.58 18.16 -22.57
N VAL A 469 22.55 17.70 -21.85
CA VAL A 469 22.67 16.70 -20.80
C VAL A 469 22.71 15.31 -21.43
N SER A 470 23.86 14.63 -21.36
CA SER A 470 24.05 13.30 -21.92
C SER A 470 24.62 12.32 -20.89
N ASN A 471 24.23 11.04 -20.96
CA ASN A 471 24.70 9.97 -20.07
C ASN A 471 24.61 10.31 -18.57
N PHE A 472 23.59 11.08 -18.22
CA PHE A 472 23.41 11.59 -16.87
C PHE A 472 22.94 10.48 -15.91
N ASN A 473 23.68 10.28 -14.83
CA ASN A 473 23.40 9.29 -13.80
C ASN A 473 23.80 9.74 -12.37
N SER A 474 24.05 11.04 -12.19
CA SER A 474 24.54 11.60 -10.92
C SER A 474 23.39 12.09 -10.04
N THR A 475 23.46 11.81 -8.73
CA THR A 475 22.57 12.37 -7.71
C THR A 475 23.07 13.70 -7.15
N HIS A 476 24.32 14.11 -7.48
CA HIS A 476 24.93 15.33 -6.99
C HIS A 476 24.66 16.52 -7.90
N ILE A 477 24.84 17.72 -7.35
CA ILE A 477 24.79 18.96 -8.13
C ILE A 477 25.84 18.90 -9.25
N GLN A 478 25.40 19.14 -10.47
CA GLN A 478 26.25 19.30 -11.64
C GLN A 478 26.55 20.77 -11.85
N LYS A 479 27.84 21.10 -12.01
CA LYS A 479 28.29 22.45 -12.31
C LYS A 479 28.87 22.47 -13.71
N ILE A 480 28.21 23.15 -14.62
CA ILE A 480 28.57 23.23 -16.03
C ILE A 480 29.17 24.60 -16.30
N LYS A 481 30.40 24.63 -16.81
CA LYS A 481 31.04 25.86 -17.28
C LYS A 481 30.54 26.18 -18.70
N ILE A 482 30.07 27.39 -18.90
CA ILE A 482 29.60 27.89 -20.18
C ILE A 482 30.71 28.71 -20.81
N THR A 483 31.10 28.39 -22.05
CA THR A 483 32.15 29.06 -22.79
C THR A 483 31.66 30.19 -23.67
N ASP A 484 30.36 30.16 -24.01
CA ASP A 484 29.74 31.26 -24.79
C ASP A 484 29.74 32.55 -23.96
N ARG A 485 30.15 33.66 -24.56
CA ARG A 485 30.25 34.98 -23.92
C ARG A 485 29.19 35.96 -24.40
N THR A 486 28.27 35.50 -25.24
CA THR A 486 27.12 36.29 -25.69
C THR A 486 26.23 36.63 -24.49
N GLN A 487 25.67 37.85 -24.52
CA GLN A 487 24.71 38.27 -23.53
C GLN A 487 23.29 37.86 -23.93
N TYR A 488 22.58 37.26 -23.00
CA TYR A 488 21.20 36.74 -23.19
C TYR A 488 20.25 37.35 -22.19
N LYS A 489 19.00 37.62 -22.63
CA LYS A 489 17.91 38.09 -21.77
C LYS A 489 17.16 36.96 -21.11
N TYR A 490 17.18 35.78 -21.72
CA TYR A 490 16.44 34.57 -21.27
C TYR A 490 17.40 33.39 -21.24
N ILE A 491 17.28 32.58 -20.20
CA ILE A 491 17.93 31.26 -20.09
C ILE A 491 16.97 30.25 -19.50
N ARG A 492 17.01 29.01 -19.99
CA ARG A 492 16.18 27.94 -19.39
C ARG A 492 16.82 26.56 -19.53
N PHE A 493 16.39 25.68 -18.65
CA PHE A 493 16.47 24.23 -18.81
C PHE A 493 15.25 23.78 -19.59
N ASN A 494 15.43 23.03 -20.68
CA ASN A 494 14.38 22.54 -21.56
C ASN A 494 14.43 21.01 -21.57
N SER A 495 13.52 20.38 -20.81
CA SER A 495 13.41 18.93 -20.75
C SER A 495 12.84 18.35 -22.02
N LYS A 496 13.40 17.23 -22.48
CA LYS A 496 13.01 16.52 -23.71
C LYS A 496 12.26 15.21 -23.41
N LYS A 497 11.99 14.91 -22.13
CA LYS A 497 11.30 13.69 -21.73
C LYS A 497 10.17 13.97 -20.72
N PRO A 498 9.18 13.06 -20.64
CA PRO A 498 8.16 13.15 -19.59
C PRO A 498 8.75 12.83 -18.22
N LYS A 499 8.06 13.26 -17.17
CA LYS A 499 8.37 12.98 -15.75
C LYS A 499 9.81 13.37 -15.37
N SER A 500 10.25 14.48 -15.90
CA SER A 500 11.58 15.08 -15.58
C SER A 500 11.43 16.09 -14.46
N PHE A 501 12.35 16.09 -13.50
CA PHE A 501 12.29 16.97 -12.33
C PHE A 501 13.68 17.43 -11.92
N LEU A 502 13.79 18.69 -11.51
CA LEU A 502 15.00 19.29 -10.94
C LEU A 502 14.80 19.62 -9.47
N ALA A 503 15.74 19.23 -8.62
CA ALA A 503 15.83 19.65 -7.22
C ALA A 503 16.66 20.93 -7.07
N LYS A 504 17.49 21.28 -8.07
CA LYS A 504 18.23 22.54 -8.11
C LYS A 504 18.38 23.02 -9.56
N LEU A 505 18.26 24.33 -9.74
CA LEU A 505 18.64 25.05 -10.97
C LEU A 505 19.13 26.43 -10.57
N ALA A 506 20.38 26.77 -10.93
CA ALA A 506 20.96 28.07 -10.65
C ALA A 506 21.87 28.52 -11.80
N PHE A 507 21.92 29.81 -12.04
CA PHE A 507 22.70 30.43 -13.09
C PHE A 507 23.68 31.46 -12.48
N TYR A 508 24.89 31.48 -12.99
CA TYR A 508 25.95 32.34 -12.47
C TYR A 508 26.68 33.09 -13.62
N ASP A 509 27.20 34.25 -13.31
CA ASP A 509 28.08 34.98 -14.21
C ASP A 509 29.48 34.35 -14.29
N VAL A 510 30.37 34.94 -15.03
CA VAL A 510 31.74 34.45 -15.22
C VAL A 510 32.60 34.44 -13.95
N ASN A 511 32.20 35.20 -12.93
CA ASN A 511 32.85 35.32 -11.62
C ASN A 511 32.17 34.52 -10.54
N MET A 512 31.26 33.61 -10.92
CA MET A 512 30.44 32.82 -9.98
C MET A 512 29.46 33.63 -9.11
N LYS A 513 29.12 34.85 -9.52
CA LYS A 513 28.06 35.61 -8.85
C LYS A 513 26.69 35.10 -9.32
N PRO A 514 25.75 34.80 -8.40
CA PRO A 514 24.42 34.33 -8.77
C PRO A 514 23.67 35.34 -9.63
N LEU A 515 23.11 34.91 -10.72
CA LEU A 515 22.24 35.69 -11.60
C LEU A 515 20.80 35.55 -11.14
N GLN A 516 20.13 36.66 -10.94
CA GLN A 516 18.73 36.73 -10.52
C GLN A 516 17.82 37.22 -11.65
N GLY A 517 16.61 36.75 -11.70
CA GLY A 517 15.65 37.13 -12.71
C GLY A 517 14.22 36.66 -12.35
N GLU A 518 13.27 37.05 -13.17
CA GLU A 518 11.91 36.54 -13.13
C GLU A 518 11.87 35.08 -13.58
N ILE A 519 11.24 34.19 -12.81
CA ILE A 519 11.12 32.76 -13.18
C ILE A 519 10.17 32.65 -14.39
N ILE A 520 10.67 32.01 -15.45
CA ILE A 520 9.88 31.61 -16.62
C ILE A 520 9.67 30.10 -16.62
N GLU A 521 8.44 29.68 -16.89
CA GLU A 521 8.07 28.27 -16.82
C GLU A 521 7.08 27.86 -17.92
N LYS A 522 7.12 26.56 -18.29
CA LYS A 522 6.11 25.93 -19.13
C LYS A 522 6.02 24.43 -18.76
N ASN A 523 4.80 23.90 -18.69
CA ASN A 523 4.53 22.48 -18.39
C ASN A 523 5.07 22.03 -17.01
N ILE A 524 5.10 22.92 -16.01
CA ILE A 524 5.38 22.55 -14.64
C ILE A 524 4.12 21.96 -14.02
N LEU A 525 4.27 20.83 -13.32
CA LEU A 525 3.17 20.22 -12.57
C LEU A 525 2.81 21.12 -11.38
N LYS A 526 1.52 21.46 -11.26
CA LYS A 526 1.01 22.37 -10.22
C LYS A 526 0.51 21.66 -8.95
N GLU A 527 0.97 20.45 -8.69
CA GLU A 527 0.46 19.61 -7.59
C GLU A 527 0.81 20.13 -6.18
N THR A 528 1.73 21.08 -6.05
CA THR A 528 2.01 21.77 -4.78
C THR A 528 2.12 23.28 -4.97
N LYS A 529 1.80 24.04 -3.93
CA LYS A 529 1.69 25.50 -3.92
C LYS A 529 2.93 26.25 -4.42
N ASP A 530 4.14 25.65 -4.32
CA ASP A 530 5.40 26.33 -4.55
C ASP A 530 6.29 25.68 -5.64
N TYR A 531 5.70 24.89 -6.54
CA TYR A 531 6.43 24.06 -7.50
C TYR A 531 7.41 24.79 -8.42
N LYS A 532 7.09 26.00 -8.84
CA LYS A 532 8.00 26.77 -9.69
C LYS A 532 9.27 27.22 -8.97
N TYR A 533 9.23 27.30 -7.65
CA TYR A 533 10.36 27.74 -6.82
C TYR A 533 11.21 26.59 -6.32
N GLY A 534 10.70 25.36 -6.30
CA GLY A 534 11.36 24.20 -5.69
C GLY A 534 12.71 23.81 -6.29
N ALA A 535 13.03 24.26 -7.53
CA ALA A 535 14.37 24.13 -8.08
C ALA A 535 15.30 25.33 -7.79
N PHE A 536 14.78 26.42 -7.17
CA PHE A 536 15.50 27.67 -6.91
C PHE A 536 15.63 28.01 -5.43
N ASP A 537 15.14 27.16 -4.52
CA ASP A 537 15.06 27.42 -3.07
C ASP A 537 16.25 26.83 -2.27
N ASP A 538 17.23 26.25 -2.94
CA ASP A 538 18.38 25.54 -2.36
C ASP A 538 18.02 24.35 -1.43
N ASN A 539 16.78 23.90 -1.45
CA ASN A 539 16.32 22.75 -0.67
C ASN A 539 16.24 21.49 -1.56
N THR A 540 17.16 20.56 -1.40
CA THR A 540 17.22 19.32 -2.20
C THR A 540 16.03 18.36 -1.99
N LEU A 541 15.15 18.63 -1.04
CA LEU A 541 13.91 17.88 -0.80
C LEU A 541 12.71 18.41 -1.60
N THR A 542 12.80 19.64 -2.10
CA THR A 542 11.85 20.25 -3.02
C THR A 542 12.30 20.06 -4.46
N TYR A 543 11.43 20.27 -5.41
CA TYR A 543 11.72 20.11 -6.83
C TYR A 543 10.69 20.79 -7.71
N SER A 544 11.09 21.13 -8.93
CA SER A 544 10.22 21.61 -10.00
C SER A 544 10.33 20.72 -11.21
N GLY A 545 9.27 20.54 -11.98
CA GLY A 545 9.31 19.75 -13.21
C GLY A 545 7.96 19.26 -13.68
N GLY A 546 7.98 18.36 -14.66
CA GLY A 546 6.78 17.83 -15.32
C GLY A 546 7.12 17.10 -16.61
N ASP A 547 6.11 16.96 -17.47
CA ASP A 547 6.28 16.36 -18.78
C ASP A 547 6.77 17.41 -19.77
N TYR A 548 7.97 17.19 -20.34
CA TYR A 548 8.56 18.12 -21.32
C TYR A 548 8.64 19.57 -20.81
N PHE A 549 8.93 19.73 -19.54
CA PHE A 549 8.92 21.03 -18.89
C PHE A 549 10.05 21.95 -19.35
N LYS A 550 9.81 23.26 -19.22
CA LYS A 550 10.80 24.32 -19.40
C LYS A 550 10.81 25.19 -18.16
N LEU A 551 12.00 25.49 -17.65
CA LEU A 551 12.16 26.26 -16.42
C LEU A 551 13.43 27.11 -16.50
N GLY A 552 13.34 28.39 -16.18
CA GLY A 552 14.50 29.27 -16.28
C GLY A 552 14.26 30.68 -15.76
N LEU A 553 15.09 31.62 -16.19
CA LEU A 553 15.05 32.99 -15.78
C LEU A 553 14.97 33.96 -16.98
N LYS A 554 14.20 35.03 -16.78
CA LYS A 554 14.25 36.24 -17.60
C LYS A 554 14.97 37.32 -16.81
N PHE A 555 16.05 37.84 -17.36
CA PHE A 555 16.83 38.88 -16.73
C PHE A 555 16.28 40.28 -17.04
N SER A 556 16.47 41.24 -16.14
CA SER A 556 16.09 42.63 -16.38
C SER A 556 16.90 43.24 -17.53
N LYS A 557 18.20 42.89 -17.63
CA LYS A 557 19.13 43.23 -18.69
C LYS A 557 19.83 41.96 -19.17
N PRO A 558 20.25 41.88 -20.46
CA PRO A 558 21.02 40.73 -20.95
C PRO A 558 22.25 40.45 -20.09
N GLN A 559 22.51 39.17 -19.79
CA GLN A 559 23.60 38.70 -18.94
C GLN A 559 24.47 37.70 -19.69
N THR A 560 25.78 37.71 -19.37
CA THR A 560 26.70 36.65 -19.78
C THR A 560 26.67 35.51 -18.77
N ILE A 561 26.35 34.32 -19.25
CA ILE A 561 26.26 33.13 -18.40
C ILE A 561 27.65 32.48 -18.31
N GLY A 562 28.19 32.37 -17.11
CA GLY A 562 29.48 31.71 -16.86
C GLY A 562 29.34 30.26 -16.43
N PHE A 563 28.33 29.97 -15.58
CA PHE A 563 28.11 28.63 -15.07
C PHE A 563 26.63 28.39 -14.87
N VAL A 564 26.27 27.10 -14.97
CA VAL A 564 24.91 26.59 -14.61
C VAL A 564 25.09 25.46 -13.63
N GLU A 565 24.36 25.50 -12.53
CA GLU A 565 24.21 24.38 -11.61
C GLU A 565 22.82 23.78 -11.75
N PHE A 566 22.76 22.44 -11.85
CA PHE A 566 21.50 21.73 -11.77
C PHE A 566 21.65 20.39 -11.03
N GLN A 567 20.55 19.91 -10.45
CA GLN A 567 20.47 18.61 -9.79
C GLN A 567 19.14 17.97 -10.13
N SER A 568 19.18 16.69 -10.50
CA SER A 568 17.96 15.91 -10.66
C SER A 568 17.27 15.72 -9.32
N ARG A 569 15.94 15.64 -9.34
CA ARG A 569 15.19 15.13 -8.18
C ARG A 569 15.73 13.76 -7.77
N ASN A 570 16.12 13.62 -6.53
CA ASN A 570 16.54 12.35 -5.93
C ASN A 570 16.10 12.23 -4.46
N ASP A 571 15.30 13.19 -3.99
CA ASP A 571 14.75 13.29 -2.63
C ASP A 571 15.85 13.14 -1.56
N ASP A 572 17.01 13.72 -1.81
CA ASP A 572 18.17 13.73 -0.92
C ASP A 572 18.81 12.34 -0.69
N ASN A 573 18.85 11.51 -1.73
CA ASN A 573 19.40 10.15 -1.67
C ASN A 573 20.90 10.09 -1.34
N HIS A 574 21.68 11.10 -1.77
CA HIS A 574 23.12 11.16 -1.65
C HIS A 574 23.59 11.63 -0.27
N ILE A 575 24.91 11.66 -0.08
CA ILE A 575 25.54 12.22 1.10
C ILE A 575 25.85 13.70 0.84
N ASN A 576 25.36 14.57 1.72
CA ASN A 576 25.57 16.00 1.65
C ASN A 576 26.69 16.43 2.57
N LYS A 577 27.61 17.24 2.06
CA LYS A 577 28.65 17.91 2.88
C LYS A 577 28.01 18.73 4.00
N GLY A 578 28.54 18.60 5.21
CA GLY A 578 28.10 19.36 6.38
C GLY A 578 26.94 18.74 7.17
N GLU A 579 26.31 17.68 6.69
CA GLU A 579 25.27 16.96 7.42
C GLU A 579 25.85 15.85 8.30
N ASP A 580 25.13 15.48 9.35
CA ASP A 580 25.53 14.48 10.33
C ASP A 580 24.92 13.12 10.00
N TYR A 581 25.75 12.09 10.00
CA TYR A 581 25.37 10.72 9.67
C TYR A 581 25.81 9.76 10.76
N GLU A 582 25.06 8.64 10.92
CA GLU A 582 25.41 7.53 11.80
C GLU A 582 25.20 6.22 11.06
N LEU A 583 26.23 5.36 11.06
CA LEU A 583 26.17 4.01 10.51
C LEU A 583 25.87 3.01 11.60
N PHE A 584 24.90 2.13 11.31
CA PHE A 584 24.55 1.01 12.19
C PHE A 584 24.78 -0.31 11.48
N TYR A 585 25.07 -1.37 12.26
CA TYR A 585 25.00 -2.74 11.80
C TYR A 585 24.03 -3.55 12.67
N TRP A 586 23.45 -4.61 12.09
CA TRP A 586 22.51 -5.48 12.79
C TRP A 586 23.23 -6.61 13.53
N ASP A 587 23.03 -6.70 14.86
CA ASP A 587 23.43 -7.84 15.69
C ASP A 587 22.42 -7.99 16.86
N LYS A 588 21.33 -8.74 16.61
CA LYS A 588 20.13 -8.85 17.46
C LYS A 588 19.34 -7.54 17.60
N ASN A 589 19.99 -6.42 17.45
CA ASN A 589 19.45 -5.06 17.33
C ASN A 589 20.45 -4.21 16.55
N TRP A 590 20.11 -2.96 16.26
CA TRP A 590 21.00 -2.00 15.61
C TRP A 590 22.10 -1.55 16.57
N LYS A 591 23.35 -1.74 16.18
CA LYS A 591 24.57 -1.31 16.89
C LYS A 591 25.25 -0.20 16.11
N SER A 592 25.55 0.91 16.76
CA SER A 592 26.26 2.03 16.15
C SER A 592 27.73 1.71 15.84
N LEU A 593 28.18 2.10 14.66
CA LEU A 593 29.58 2.15 14.24
C LEU A 593 30.15 3.58 14.31
N GLY A 594 29.38 4.52 14.88
CA GLY A 594 29.79 5.89 15.11
C GLY A 594 29.11 6.92 14.22
N LYS A 595 29.19 8.16 14.69
CA LYS A 595 28.67 9.36 14.01
C LYS A 595 29.79 10.08 13.28
N GLN A 596 29.46 10.63 12.11
CA GLN A 596 30.39 11.44 11.33
C GLN A 596 29.64 12.63 10.71
N LYS A 597 30.32 13.79 10.67
CA LYS A 597 29.90 14.92 9.85
C LYS A 597 30.56 14.80 8.49
N ALA A 598 29.78 14.77 7.42
CA ALA A 598 30.31 14.60 6.07
C ALA A 598 31.18 15.82 5.67
N GLN A 599 32.42 15.56 5.32
CA GLN A 599 33.35 16.61 4.84
C GLN A 599 33.21 16.87 3.34
N ASP A 600 32.72 15.86 2.63
CA ASP A 600 32.40 15.89 1.18
C ASP A 600 31.18 15.07 0.87
N THR A 601 31.11 14.42 -0.29
CA THR A 601 30.01 13.56 -0.74
C THR A 601 30.21 12.09 -0.43
N LEU A 602 31.17 11.75 0.42
CA LEU A 602 31.54 10.40 0.83
C LEU A 602 31.60 10.31 2.36
N LEU A 603 31.38 9.10 2.89
CA LEU A 603 31.63 8.77 4.29
C LEU A 603 32.54 7.55 4.36
N HIS A 604 33.53 7.61 5.22
CA HIS A 604 34.50 6.54 5.44
C HIS A 604 34.27 5.92 6.81
N TYR A 605 33.94 4.63 6.84
CA TYR A 605 33.82 3.89 8.09
C TYR A 605 34.82 2.75 8.13
N ASN A 606 35.59 2.70 9.21
CA ASN A 606 36.47 1.58 9.53
C ASN A 606 35.79 0.63 10.52
N ASN A 607 36.34 -0.57 10.68
CA ASN A 607 35.86 -1.56 11.63
C ASN A 607 34.40 -2.02 11.39
N VAL A 608 33.98 -2.07 10.15
CA VAL A 608 32.66 -2.59 9.77
C VAL A 608 32.73 -4.12 9.74
N PRO A 609 31.92 -4.84 10.57
CA PRO A 609 31.95 -6.31 10.58
C PRO A 609 31.58 -6.88 9.22
N LYS A 610 32.36 -7.85 8.74
CA LYS A 610 32.07 -8.54 7.47
C LYS A 610 30.73 -9.25 7.54
N ASN A 611 30.01 -9.33 6.41
CA ASN A 611 28.70 -9.94 6.28
C ASN A 611 27.60 -9.28 7.14
N ALA A 612 27.79 -8.05 7.60
CA ALA A 612 26.79 -7.30 8.35
C ALA A 612 25.69 -6.74 7.44
N LEU A 613 24.48 -6.67 7.97
CA LEU A 613 23.41 -5.83 7.44
C LEU A 613 23.60 -4.42 8.02
N LEU A 614 23.62 -3.40 7.19
CA LEU A 614 23.96 -2.03 7.54
C LEU A 614 22.78 -1.07 7.31
N TRP A 615 22.77 0.02 8.08
CA TRP A 615 21.80 1.11 7.94
C TRP A 615 22.51 2.45 8.17
N LEU A 616 22.62 3.25 7.11
CA LEU A 616 23.14 4.62 7.19
C LEU A 616 21.99 5.60 7.43
N ARG A 617 22.02 6.29 8.55
CA ARG A 617 21.07 7.32 8.92
C ARG A 617 21.63 8.71 8.70
N ASN A 618 20.80 9.60 8.15
CA ASN A 618 21.04 11.03 8.12
C ASN A 618 20.36 11.67 9.34
N LEU A 619 21.13 12.11 10.31
CA LEU A 619 20.62 12.69 11.55
C LEU A 619 20.12 14.13 11.38
N THR A 620 20.49 14.79 10.28
CA THR A 620 20.05 16.15 9.96
C THR A 620 18.68 16.19 9.30
N LYS A 621 18.42 15.31 8.31
CA LYS A 621 17.17 15.29 7.52
C LYS A 621 16.36 14.02 7.66
N GLY A 622 16.98 12.85 7.89
CA GLY A 622 16.30 11.58 8.14
C GLY A 622 15.46 11.03 7.01
N ARG A 623 15.75 11.37 5.75
CA ARG A 623 14.94 10.99 4.59
C ARG A 623 15.73 10.11 3.63
N GLU A 624 15.02 9.30 2.80
CA GLU A 624 15.62 8.46 1.77
C GLU A 624 16.70 7.50 2.30
N GLU A 625 16.35 6.69 3.30
CA GLU A 625 17.25 5.73 3.95
C GLU A 625 16.74 4.31 3.76
N HIS A 626 17.66 3.36 3.53
CA HIS A 626 17.35 1.93 3.52
C HIS A 626 18.54 1.09 3.97
N ILE A 627 18.25 -0.13 4.43
CA ILE A 627 19.26 -1.10 4.83
C ILE A 627 19.96 -1.70 3.60
N PHE A 628 21.24 -1.99 3.75
CA PHE A 628 22.11 -2.51 2.69
C PHE A 628 23.18 -3.45 3.26
N CYS A 629 23.90 -4.13 2.41
CA CYS A 629 25.12 -4.84 2.78
C CYS A 629 26.29 -4.34 1.91
N ILE A 630 27.49 -4.73 2.28
CA ILE A 630 28.69 -4.54 1.43
C ILE A 630 28.91 -5.81 0.65
N ASP A 631 29.12 -5.68 -0.66
CA ASP A 631 29.42 -6.79 -1.55
C ASP A 631 30.91 -7.16 -1.55
N GLU A 632 31.29 -8.15 -2.34
CA GLU A 632 32.67 -8.62 -2.47
C GLU A 632 33.62 -7.56 -3.07
N ASN A 633 33.06 -6.61 -3.82
CA ASN A 633 33.80 -5.48 -4.41
C ASN A 633 33.84 -4.27 -3.47
N LYS A 634 33.46 -4.43 -2.19
CA LYS A 634 33.36 -3.35 -1.18
C LYS A 634 32.38 -2.24 -1.56
N GLN A 635 31.38 -2.55 -2.38
CA GLN A 635 30.33 -1.61 -2.79
C GLN A 635 29.06 -1.79 -1.96
N GLN A 636 28.33 -0.69 -1.78
CA GLN A 636 27.01 -0.72 -1.15
C GLN A 636 26.02 -1.48 -2.05
N HIS A 637 25.38 -2.50 -1.52
CA HIS A 637 24.41 -3.35 -2.21
C HIS A 637 23.07 -3.34 -1.49
N TRP A 638 22.02 -2.80 -2.15
CA TRP A 638 20.65 -2.75 -1.62
C TRP A 638 19.85 -3.94 -2.13
N LEU A 639 19.54 -4.85 -1.23
CA LEU A 639 18.86 -6.10 -1.52
C LEU A 639 17.46 -5.86 -2.10
N GLY A 640 17.14 -6.52 -3.22
CA GLY A 640 15.87 -6.39 -3.92
C GLY A 640 15.74 -5.16 -4.82
N PHE A 641 16.73 -4.25 -4.85
CA PHE A 641 16.72 -3.06 -5.71
C PHE A 641 17.29 -3.31 -7.11
N GLU A 642 18.21 -4.23 -7.26
CA GLU A 642 19.03 -4.38 -8.46
C GLU A 642 18.43 -5.25 -9.57
N ASN A 643 17.39 -6.03 -9.29
CA ASN A 643 16.81 -6.98 -10.26
C ASN A 643 15.86 -6.33 -11.30
N ALA A 644 15.95 -5.05 -11.53
CA ALA A 644 15.19 -4.34 -12.56
C ALA A 644 15.88 -4.34 -13.93
N LYS A 645 16.94 -5.14 -14.11
CA LYS A 645 17.55 -5.39 -15.43
C LYS A 645 17.03 -6.71 -15.94
N LYS A 646 16.05 -6.68 -16.81
CA LYS A 646 15.92 -7.35 -18.12
C LYS A 646 14.50 -7.22 -18.63
#